data_2c32e6a16b3c50060fade90718136da4
#
_entry.id   2c32e6a16b3c50060fade90718136da4
#
_cell.length_a   1.000
_cell.length_b   1.000
_cell.length_c   1.000
_cell.angle_alpha   90.00
_cell.angle_beta   90.00
_cell.angle_gamma   90.00
#
_symmetry.space_group_name_H-M   'P 1'
#
loop_
_entity.id
_entity.type
_entity.pdbx_description
1 polymer ?
#
loop_
_entity_poly.entity_id
_entity_poly.type
_entity_poly.pdbx_seq_one_letter_code
_entity_poly.pdbx_strand_id
1 'polypeptide(L)'
;MSVITIQCRLFSEEESLLYLWELMTQKNTPLINELLELIGKHPELEEWIQKGKLPTGLVKTLCNSLKTDLRFSGQPGRFYSSAITLVDYIYKSWIALQQRRERQISRKERWLSMLKSDAELEKDCNCSLDVIRAKATEVLTQIATPSDLHYNQPTENKKGKKSKKGKADKAHGKLFSLLFDAYENTTDPLERCSLAYLLKNGCQISELEEDPEKFATRRRAKEIEIERLKEQLNSRLPKGRNLTGEKSIEALETATHNVPKNEDEAKAGQATLLRKSTSVPFPVGYETNEDLTWFKNDQGRICVRFNGLSEHTFEIWCDQRQLHLFQRFLEDQQTKRDSKNQHSSSLFTLRAARICWLKRQGKGLMWNKYRLILYCSLDTRLLTEQGTQQVISEKAAKIAKILTLTKDKEELDDKQQAFVKRQQSTLDRINTPFLRPSKPLYQGQSSILIGVSLGLKKAATVAVVDAKQDRVLTYRSVKQLLGENYKLLNRQRQVSARHSHERHKAQKQKKPNQFKESELGQYLDRLLALEIIAIAKTYQAGSIVLPKLGDMREIITSEVQARAEQKIPGYKEGQKKYAKQYRVSVHRWSYGRLIECIQSLAAKTGIAIEVGQQPIRGSPQEKARDLALSAYSSRITSMN
;
A
#
# COMPACT_ATOMS: atom_id res chain seq x y z
N MET A 1 7.77 -8.86 7.03
CA MET A 1 8.33 -8.89 5.66
C MET A 1 9.84 -8.90 5.77
N SER A 2 10.50 -9.90 5.15
CA SER A 2 11.97 -10.03 5.14
C SER A 2 12.61 -9.59 3.81
N VAL A 3 11.80 -9.17 2.83
CA VAL A 3 12.26 -8.75 1.51
C VAL A 3 12.39 -7.24 1.46
N ILE A 4 13.57 -6.76 1.06
CA ILE A 4 13.83 -5.34 0.80
C ILE A 4 14.18 -5.13 -0.67
N THR A 5 13.99 -3.91 -1.16
CA THR A 5 14.41 -3.50 -2.50
C THR A 5 15.60 -2.55 -2.38
N ILE A 6 16.68 -2.86 -3.07
CA ILE A 6 17.85 -2.00 -3.24
C ILE A 6 17.93 -1.55 -4.68
N GLN A 7 18.66 -0.47 -4.94
CA GLN A 7 18.82 0.05 -6.29
C GLN A 7 20.26 0.42 -6.58
N CYS A 8 20.66 0.24 -7.84
CA CYS A 8 21.90 0.79 -8.37
C CYS A 8 21.64 1.44 -9.73
N ARG A 9 22.53 2.33 -10.12
CA ARG A 9 22.57 2.85 -11.48
C ARG A 9 23.36 1.87 -12.35
N LEU A 10 22.88 1.69 -13.57
CA LEU A 10 23.58 0.91 -14.59
C LEU A 10 24.29 1.87 -15.57
N PHE A 11 25.52 1.53 -15.89
CA PHE A 11 26.33 2.17 -16.93
C PHE A 11 26.71 1.14 -17.97
N SER A 12 26.74 1.56 -19.22
CA SER A 12 27.15 0.77 -20.35
C SER A 12 27.60 1.71 -21.47
N GLU A 13 28.12 1.17 -22.53
CA GLU A 13 28.40 1.90 -23.77
C GLU A 13 27.12 2.52 -24.35
N GLU A 14 27.28 3.61 -25.08
CA GLU A 14 26.14 4.37 -25.62
C GLU A 14 25.27 3.51 -26.54
N GLU A 15 25.88 2.65 -27.34
CA GLU A 15 25.19 1.70 -28.22
C GLU A 15 24.25 0.77 -27.43
N SER A 16 24.74 0.18 -26.35
CA SER A 16 23.94 -0.69 -25.47
C SER A 16 22.79 0.06 -24.80
N LEU A 17 23.03 1.32 -24.39
CA LEU A 17 21.99 2.15 -23.78
C LEU A 17 20.93 2.56 -24.83
N LEU A 18 21.35 2.87 -26.06
CA LEU A 18 20.46 3.21 -27.17
C LEU A 18 19.60 1.99 -27.55
N TYR A 19 20.23 0.86 -27.77
CA TYR A 19 19.54 -0.39 -28.08
C TYR A 19 18.46 -0.73 -27.06
N LEU A 20 18.81 -0.69 -25.76
CA LEU A 20 17.87 -0.98 -24.67
C LEU A 20 16.74 0.06 -24.62
N TRP A 21 17.05 1.34 -24.85
CA TRP A 21 16.05 2.40 -24.90
C TRP A 21 15.04 2.16 -26.02
N GLU A 22 15.52 1.91 -27.24
CA GLU A 22 14.67 1.66 -28.41
C GLU A 22 13.82 0.41 -28.23
N LEU A 23 14.42 -0.68 -27.77
CA LEU A 23 13.71 -1.92 -27.48
C LEU A 23 12.56 -1.70 -26.49
N MET A 24 12.79 -0.92 -25.43
CA MET A 24 11.78 -0.65 -24.40
C MET A 24 10.73 0.37 -24.84
N THR A 25 11.10 1.36 -25.66
CA THR A 25 10.19 2.45 -26.08
C THR A 25 9.42 2.10 -27.35
N GLN A 26 10.07 1.49 -28.33
CA GLN A 26 9.49 1.25 -29.66
C GLN A 26 8.78 -0.10 -29.76
N LYS A 27 9.16 -1.10 -28.95
CA LYS A 27 8.60 -2.45 -29.02
C LYS A 27 7.90 -2.91 -27.74
N ASN A 28 8.57 -2.87 -26.58
CA ASN A 28 8.03 -3.45 -25.36
C ASN A 28 6.90 -2.63 -24.73
N THR A 29 7.05 -1.30 -24.64
CA THR A 29 5.97 -0.44 -24.12
C THR A 29 4.74 -0.43 -25.04
N PRO A 30 4.85 -0.34 -26.38
CA PRO A 30 3.72 -0.50 -27.28
C PRO A 30 3.02 -1.85 -27.14
N LEU A 31 3.75 -2.96 -27.00
CA LEU A 31 3.16 -4.29 -26.75
C LEU A 31 2.34 -4.29 -25.45
N ILE A 32 2.87 -3.72 -24.37
CA ILE A 32 2.14 -3.63 -23.10
C ILE A 32 0.90 -2.75 -23.24
N ASN A 33 0.98 -1.65 -23.98
CA ASN A 33 -0.15 -0.77 -24.25
C ASN A 33 -1.27 -1.51 -25.00
N GLU A 34 -0.92 -2.27 -26.04
CA GLU A 34 -1.85 -3.07 -26.84
C GLU A 34 -2.53 -4.14 -25.97
N LEU A 35 -1.76 -4.89 -25.18
CA LEU A 35 -2.31 -5.87 -24.25
C LEU A 35 -3.28 -5.26 -23.23
N LEU A 36 -2.95 -4.08 -22.68
CA LEU A 36 -3.84 -3.38 -21.76
C LEU A 36 -5.13 -2.95 -22.45
N GLU A 37 -5.06 -2.52 -23.69
CA GLU A 37 -6.21 -2.07 -24.48
C GLU A 37 -7.11 -3.23 -24.89
N LEU A 38 -6.55 -4.33 -25.37
CA LEU A 38 -7.28 -5.55 -25.75
C LEU A 38 -8.09 -6.12 -24.59
N ILE A 39 -7.49 -6.18 -23.39
CA ILE A 39 -8.21 -6.64 -22.20
C ILE A 39 -9.27 -5.63 -21.78
N GLY A 40 -8.96 -4.33 -21.86
CA GLY A 40 -9.90 -3.26 -21.50
C GLY A 40 -11.15 -3.16 -22.40
N LYS A 41 -11.02 -3.64 -23.64
CA LYS A 41 -12.13 -3.70 -24.62
C LYS A 41 -12.77 -5.08 -24.73
N HIS A 42 -12.31 -6.05 -23.94
CA HIS A 42 -12.82 -7.41 -24.04
C HIS A 42 -14.28 -7.51 -23.58
N PRO A 43 -15.17 -8.16 -24.34
CA PRO A 43 -16.61 -8.22 -24.03
C PRO A 43 -16.91 -8.88 -22.68
N GLU A 44 -16.08 -9.82 -22.22
CA GLU A 44 -16.25 -10.53 -20.95
C GLU A 44 -15.61 -9.80 -19.75
N LEU A 45 -15.10 -8.57 -19.91
CA LEU A 45 -14.39 -7.87 -18.83
C LEU A 45 -15.26 -7.69 -17.56
N GLU A 46 -16.54 -7.35 -17.74
CA GLU A 46 -17.48 -7.20 -16.62
C GLU A 46 -17.68 -8.50 -15.84
N GLU A 47 -17.75 -9.63 -16.55
CA GLU A 47 -17.84 -10.96 -15.93
C GLU A 47 -16.58 -11.27 -15.10
N TRP A 48 -15.40 -10.92 -15.63
CA TRP A 48 -14.14 -11.12 -14.88
C TRP A 48 -14.03 -10.23 -13.65
N ILE A 49 -14.57 -9.02 -13.71
CA ILE A 49 -14.66 -8.12 -12.53
C ILE A 49 -15.54 -8.77 -11.46
N GLN A 50 -16.71 -9.28 -11.84
CA GLN A 50 -17.63 -9.97 -10.92
C GLN A 50 -16.98 -11.24 -10.32
N LYS A 51 -16.33 -12.07 -11.15
CA LYS A 51 -15.59 -13.26 -10.72
C LYS A 51 -14.33 -12.94 -9.89
N GLY A 52 -13.86 -11.69 -9.94
CA GLY A 52 -12.68 -11.22 -9.19
C GLY A 52 -11.33 -11.66 -9.73
N LYS A 53 -11.27 -12.22 -10.93
CA LYS A 53 -10.02 -12.69 -11.54
C LYS A 53 -10.12 -12.73 -13.06
N LEU A 54 -8.98 -12.52 -13.74
CA LEU A 54 -8.84 -12.84 -15.16
C LEU A 54 -8.78 -14.36 -15.37
N PRO A 55 -9.19 -14.85 -16.55
CA PRO A 55 -8.94 -16.23 -16.96
C PRO A 55 -7.44 -16.55 -16.93
N THR A 56 -7.12 -17.76 -16.47
CA THR A 56 -5.73 -18.21 -16.41
C THR A 56 -5.14 -18.32 -17.82
N GLY A 57 -4.02 -17.66 -18.06
CA GLY A 57 -3.33 -17.72 -19.35
C GLY A 57 -3.83 -16.72 -20.42
N LEU A 58 -4.91 -15.97 -20.17
CA LEU A 58 -5.46 -15.01 -21.14
C LEU A 58 -4.39 -14.05 -21.68
N VAL A 59 -3.65 -13.38 -20.81
CA VAL A 59 -2.61 -12.42 -21.21
C VAL A 59 -1.52 -13.10 -22.05
N LYS A 60 -1.17 -14.34 -21.73
CA LYS A 60 -0.21 -15.13 -22.49
C LYS A 60 -0.73 -15.47 -23.89
N THR A 61 -1.99 -15.86 -24.01
CA THR A 61 -2.62 -16.14 -25.31
C THR A 61 -2.64 -14.90 -26.19
N LEU A 62 -3.10 -13.76 -25.67
CA LEU A 62 -3.08 -12.47 -26.38
C LEU A 62 -1.66 -12.05 -26.79
N CYS A 63 -0.69 -12.19 -25.89
CA CYS A 63 0.70 -11.87 -26.20
C CYS A 63 1.27 -12.78 -27.30
N ASN A 64 0.92 -14.06 -27.32
CA ASN A 64 1.41 -14.99 -28.33
C ASN A 64 0.88 -14.64 -29.73
N SER A 65 -0.36 -14.19 -29.88
CA SER A 65 -0.89 -13.69 -31.15
C SER A 65 -0.19 -12.41 -31.63
N LEU A 66 0.25 -11.54 -30.70
CA LEU A 66 0.95 -10.31 -31.04
C LEU A 66 2.44 -10.49 -31.35
N LYS A 67 3.06 -11.62 -31.01
CA LYS A 67 4.50 -11.86 -31.25
C LYS A 67 4.87 -11.89 -32.74
N THR A 68 3.94 -12.25 -33.62
CA THR A 68 4.13 -12.29 -35.07
C THR A 68 3.95 -10.93 -35.73
N ASP A 69 3.37 -9.96 -35.02
CA ASP A 69 3.22 -8.59 -35.50
C ASP A 69 4.58 -7.90 -35.56
N LEU A 70 4.93 -7.30 -36.70
CA LEU A 70 6.18 -6.60 -36.94
C LEU A 70 6.45 -5.48 -35.93
N ARG A 71 5.40 -4.85 -35.42
CA ARG A 71 5.51 -3.82 -34.38
C ARG A 71 6.15 -4.33 -33.07
N PHE A 72 5.98 -5.61 -32.77
CA PHE A 72 6.35 -6.22 -31.49
C PHE A 72 7.34 -7.37 -31.62
N SER A 73 7.62 -7.83 -32.84
CA SER A 73 8.53 -8.95 -33.10
C SER A 73 10.00 -8.62 -32.81
N GLY A 74 10.83 -9.65 -32.68
CA GLY A 74 12.30 -9.52 -32.51
C GLY A 74 12.72 -9.04 -31.11
N GLN A 75 11.84 -9.11 -30.10
CA GLN A 75 12.21 -8.85 -28.72
C GLN A 75 12.77 -10.12 -28.05
N PRO A 76 13.69 -9.99 -27.07
CA PRO A 76 14.11 -11.11 -26.24
C PRO A 76 12.92 -11.77 -25.54
N GLY A 77 12.94 -13.11 -25.41
CA GLY A 77 11.84 -13.87 -24.79
C GLY A 77 11.45 -13.39 -23.40
N ARG A 78 12.43 -12.87 -22.63
CA ARG A 78 12.20 -12.31 -21.29
C ARG A 78 11.39 -11.01 -21.32
N PHE A 79 11.47 -10.21 -22.38
CA PHE A 79 10.67 -8.99 -22.51
C PHE A 79 9.18 -9.31 -22.69
N TYR A 80 8.85 -10.34 -23.49
CA TYR A 80 7.47 -10.83 -23.60
C TYR A 80 6.96 -11.39 -22.27
N SER A 81 7.78 -12.20 -21.59
CA SER A 81 7.39 -12.76 -20.28
C SER A 81 7.17 -11.65 -19.24
N SER A 82 8.02 -10.62 -19.25
CA SER A 82 7.86 -9.44 -18.39
C SER A 82 6.59 -8.67 -18.72
N ALA A 83 6.27 -8.46 -20.00
CA ALA A 83 5.04 -7.80 -20.44
C ALA A 83 3.79 -8.56 -19.96
N ILE A 84 3.76 -9.88 -20.16
CA ILE A 84 2.66 -10.75 -19.70
C ILE A 84 2.48 -10.61 -18.19
N THR A 85 3.53 -10.78 -17.40
CA THR A 85 3.47 -10.70 -15.95
C THR A 85 3.03 -9.31 -15.47
N LEU A 86 3.52 -8.25 -16.10
CA LEU A 86 3.18 -6.89 -15.74
C LEU A 86 1.69 -6.59 -15.99
N VAL A 87 1.17 -6.96 -17.17
CA VAL A 87 -0.22 -6.74 -17.54
C VAL A 87 -1.15 -7.57 -16.64
N ASP A 88 -0.82 -8.84 -16.43
CA ASP A 88 -1.57 -9.71 -15.50
C ASP A 88 -1.61 -9.13 -14.08
N TYR A 89 -0.48 -8.64 -13.56
CA TYR A 89 -0.41 -7.98 -12.26
C TYR A 89 -1.24 -6.69 -12.21
N ILE A 90 -1.18 -5.87 -13.25
CA ILE A 90 -1.95 -4.61 -13.33
C ILE A 90 -3.46 -4.91 -13.24
N TYR A 91 -3.96 -5.85 -14.04
CA TYR A 91 -5.38 -6.20 -14.04
C TYR A 91 -5.81 -6.93 -12.78
N LYS A 92 -5.03 -7.87 -12.26
CA LYS A 92 -5.31 -8.52 -10.97
C LYS A 92 -5.43 -7.50 -9.84
N SER A 93 -4.50 -6.56 -9.78
CA SER A 93 -4.52 -5.49 -8.77
C SER A 93 -5.71 -4.55 -8.96
N TRP A 94 -6.06 -4.25 -10.20
CA TRP A 94 -7.18 -3.38 -10.53
C TRP A 94 -8.52 -4.04 -10.21
N ILE A 95 -8.75 -5.29 -10.63
CA ILE A 95 -9.97 -6.05 -10.32
C ILE A 95 -10.16 -6.18 -8.80
N ALA A 96 -9.12 -6.56 -8.08
CA ALA A 96 -9.17 -6.63 -6.61
C ALA A 96 -9.52 -5.28 -5.96
N LEU A 97 -9.04 -4.17 -6.56
CA LEU A 97 -9.39 -2.82 -6.11
C LEU A 97 -10.85 -2.47 -6.41
N GLN A 98 -11.39 -2.85 -7.59
CA GLN A 98 -12.79 -2.64 -7.95
C GLN A 98 -13.71 -3.37 -6.97
N GLN A 99 -13.55 -4.67 -6.79
CA GLN A 99 -14.34 -5.44 -5.83
C GLN A 99 -14.26 -4.91 -4.39
N ARG A 100 -13.07 -4.45 -3.98
CA ARG A 100 -12.92 -3.82 -2.67
C ARG A 100 -13.74 -2.53 -2.58
N ARG A 101 -13.74 -1.70 -3.63
CA ARG A 101 -14.51 -0.44 -3.67
C ARG A 101 -16.00 -0.70 -3.66
N GLU A 102 -16.49 -1.64 -4.45
CA GLU A 102 -17.90 -2.03 -4.47
C GLU A 102 -18.38 -2.44 -3.07
N ARG A 103 -17.62 -3.33 -2.40
CA ARG A 103 -17.92 -3.72 -1.02
C ARG A 103 -17.85 -2.54 -0.04
N GLN A 104 -16.93 -1.59 -0.25
CA GLN A 104 -16.85 -0.39 0.59
C GLN A 104 -18.03 0.54 0.36
N ILE A 105 -18.45 0.74 -0.90
CA ILE A 105 -19.63 1.55 -1.27
C ILE A 105 -20.88 0.94 -0.63
N SER A 106 -21.16 -0.33 -0.89
CA SER A 106 -22.33 -1.04 -0.34
C SER A 106 -22.41 -0.92 1.19
N ARG A 107 -21.29 -1.19 1.92
CA ARG A 107 -21.27 -1.06 3.38
C ARG A 107 -21.52 0.39 3.86
N LYS A 108 -21.02 1.38 3.13
CA LYS A 108 -21.21 2.80 3.49
C LYS A 108 -22.60 3.30 3.17
N GLU A 109 -23.20 2.84 2.09
CA GLU A 109 -24.59 3.13 1.73
C GLU A 109 -25.55 2.54 2.77
N ARG A 110 -25.34 1.29 3.16
CA ARG A 110 -26.10 0.66 4.27
C ARG A 110 -25.97 1.47 5.56
N TRP A 111 -24.74 1.89 5.89
CA TRP A 111 -24.53 2.76 7.06
C TRP A 111 -25.22 4.10 6.93
N LEU A 112 -25.18 4.72 5.75
CA LEU A 112 -25.82 6.02 5.50
C LEU A 112 -27.34 5.95 5.60
N SER A 113 -27.96 4.85 5.15
CA SER A 113 -29.42 4.64 5.25
C SER A 113 -29.92 4.54 6.69
N MET A 114 -29.07 4.06 7.60
CA MET A 114 -29.38 4.00 9.04
C MET A 114 -29.06 5.31 9.78
N LEU A 115 -28.22 6.16 9.22
CA LEU A 115 -27.75 7.38 9.87
C LEU A 115 -28.82 8.49 9.76
N LYS A 116 -29.74 8.51 10.73
CA LYS A 116 -30.83 9.47 10.85
C LYS A 116 -30.59 10.43 12.02
N SER A 117 -31.05 11.67 11.90
CA SER A 117 -31.05 12.63 13.02
C SER A 117 -32.09 12.22 14.08
N ASP A 118 -31.99 12.80 15.27
CA ASP A 118 -32.98 12.54 16.33
C ASP A 118 -34.38 12.92 15.86
N ALA A 119 -34.54 14.07 15.20
CA ALA A 119 -35.81 14.52 14.63
C ALA A 119 -36.34 13.61 13.50
N GLU A 120 -35.43 13.05 12.66
CA GLU A 120 -35.82 12.05 11.64
C GLU A 120 -36.32 10.74 12.29
N LEU A 121 -35.67 10.31 13.37
CA LEU A 121 -36.06 9.09 14.12
C LEU A 121 -37.45 9.26 14.77
N GLU A 122 -37.71 10.41 15.42
CA GLU A 122 -39.02 10.72 16.00
C GLU A 122 -40.15 10.71 14.95
N LYS A 123 -39.87 11.30 13.78
CA LYS A 123 -40.82 11.32 12.67
C LYS A 123 -41.12 9.92 12.11
N ASP A 124 -40.09 9.09 11.98
CA ASP A 124 -40.18 7.76 11.36
C ASP A 124 -40.99 6.76 12.20
N CYS A 125 -40.89 6.83 13.53
CA CYS A 125 -41.67 5.96 14.42
C CYS A 125 -42.88 6.66 15.05
N ASN A 126 -43.07 7.94 14.79
CA ASN A 126 -44.14 8.79 15.38
C ASN A 126 -44.13 8.73 16.93
N CYS A 127 -42.94 8.72 17.53
CA CYS A 127 -42.74 8.65 18.97
C CYS A 127 -41.71 9.70 19.41
N SER A 128 -41.78 10.14 20.68
CA SER A 128 -40.79 11.05 21.23
C SER A 128 -39.42 10.37 21.41
N LEU A 129 -38.36 11.17 21.45
CA LEU A 129 -36.98 10.68 21.63
C LEU A 129 -36.80 9.89 22.94
N ASP A 130 -37.56 10.23 23.98
CA ASP A 130 -37.50 9.53 25.27
C ASP A 130 -38.07 8.11 25.15
N VAL A 131 -39.13 7.89 24.37
CA VAL A 131 -39.67 6.56 24.07
C VAL A 131 -38.66 5.73 23.27
N ILE A 132 -37.99 6.36 22.28
CA ILE A 132 -36.92 5.72 21.51
C ILE A 132 -35.74 5.31 22.42
N ARG A 133 -35.33 6.17 23.36
CA ARG A 133 -34.26 5.90 24.35
C ARG A 133 -34.66 4.78 25.31
N ALA A 134 -35.91 4.77 25.80
CA ALA A 134 -36.41 3.72 26.66
C ALA A 134 -36.38 2.36 25.93
N LYS A 135 -36.89 2.29 24.71
CA LYS A 135 -36.83 1.08 23.89
C LYS A 135 -35.40 0.69 23.53
N ALA A 136 -34.50 1.65 23.28
CA ALA A 136 -33.09 1.38 23.08
C ALA A 136 -32.41 0.75 24.30
N THR A 137 -32.83 1.13 25.53
CA THR A 137 -32.37 0.53 26.77
C THR A 137 -32.81 -0.93 26.88
N GLU A 138 -34.08 -1.19 26.55
CA GLU A 138 -34.62 -2.55 26.51
C GLU A 138 -33.86 -3.43 25.50
N VAL A 139 -33.67 -2.96 24.28
CA VAL A 139 -32.96 -3.69 23.23
C VAL A 139 -31.49 -3.98 23.64
N LEU A 140 -30.81 -3.01 24.25
CA LEU A 140 -29.46 -3.25 24.78
C LEU A 140 -29.44 -4.34 25.85
N THR A 141 -30.41 -4.37 26.77
CA THR A 141 -30.48 -5.41 27.82
C THR A 141 -30.79 -6.78 27.24
N GLN A 142 -31.51 -6.88 26.16
CA GLN A 142 -31.84 -8.14 25.48
C GLN A 142 -30.69 -8.70 24.66
N ILE A 143 -29.96 -7.83 23.93
CA ILE A 143 -28.91 -8.22 22.98
C ILE A 143 -27.53 -8.29 23.65
N ALA A 144 -27.27 -7.45 24.64
CA ALA A 144 -25.99 -7.40 25.34
C ALA A 144 -25.89 -8.48 26.42
N THR A 145 -24.78 -9.21 26.43
CA THR A 145 -24.47 -10.12 27.55
C THR A 145 -24.11 -9.32 28.80
N PRO A 146 -24.23 -9.89 30.03
CA PRO A 146 -23.87 -9.20 31.27
C PRO A 146 -22.46 -8.60 31.29
N SER A 147 -21.54 -9.17 30.51
CA SER A 147 -20.19 -8.63 30.32
C SER A 147 -20.14 -7.39 29.44
N ASP A 148 -21.14 -7.18 28.59
CA ASP A 148 -21.22 -6.04 27.66
C ASP A 148 -21.89 -4.83 28.34
N LEU A 149 -22.78 -5.05 29.32
CA LEU A 149 -23.54 -4.03 30.04
C LEU A 149 -22.75 -3.29 31.13
N HIS A 150 -21.80 -3.94 31.80
CA HIS A 150 -20.97 -3.30 32.83
C HIS A 150 -20.04 -2.17 32.31
N TYR A 151 -19.99 -1.99 31.00
CA TYR A 151 -19.11 -0.99 30.36
C TYR A 151 -19.80 0.30 29.97
N ASN A 152 -21.12 0.38 30.05
CA ASN A 152 -21.93 1.49 29.55
C ASN A 152 -22.33 2.53 30.61
N GLN A 153 -21.89 2.41 31.88
CA GLN A 153 -22.14 3.43 32.89
C GLN A 153 -21.14 4.58 32.80
N PRO A 154 -21.59 5.84 32.75
CA PRO A 154 -20.71 7.00 32.82
C PRO A 154 -20.06 7.04 34.19
N THR A 155 -18.80 6.65 34.30
CA THR A 155 -18.02 6.82 35.51
C THR A 155 -17.57 8.27 35.61
N GLU A 156 -18.16 9.01 36.54
CA GLU A 156 -17.61 10.23 37.10
C GLU A 156 -16.15 10.02 37.53
N ASN A 157 -15.36 11.04 37.27
CA ASN A 157 -13.94 11.16 37.56
C ASN A 157 -13.47 10.40 38.81
N LYS A 158 -12.81 9.26 38.66
CA LYS A 158 -11.84 8.73 39.63
C LYS A 158 -10.55 8.38 38.91
N LYS A 159 -9.53 9.20 39.14
CA LYS A 159 -8.12 8.93 38.82
C LYS A 159 -7.72 7.59 39.46
N GLY A 160 -7.45 6.57 38.63
CA GLY A 160 -6.79 5.34 39.04
C GLY A 160 -7.65 4.10 38.98
N LYS A 161 -7.76 3.50 37.76
CA LYS A 161 -7.83 2.04 37.51
C LYS A 161 -7.94 1.79 35.99
N LYS A 162 -6.76 1.60 35.35
CA LYS A 162 -6.66 1.28 33.93
C LYS A 162 -6.51 -0.25 33.77
N SER A 163 -7.59 -0.96 33.75
CA SER A 163 -7.52 -2.37 33.34
C SER A 163 -8.90 -2.90 32.97
N LYS A 164 -9.30 -2.74 31.68
CA LYS A 164 -10.40 -3.57 31.10
C LYS A 164 -10.80 -3.14 29.67
N LYS A 165 -10.00 -2.32 28.93
CA LYS A 165 -10.46 -1.72 27.66
C LYS A 165 -10.33 -2.61 26.42
N GLY A 166 -9.48 -3.65 26.40
CA GLY A 166 -9.28 -4.51 25.22
C GLY A 166 -10.34 -5.61 25.04
N LYS A 167 -10.97 -6.04 26.14
CA LYS A 167 -12.18 -6.90 26.06
C LYS A 167 -13.38 -6.08 25.58
N ALA A 168 -13.41 -4.78 25.88
CA ALA A 168 -14.46 -3.84 25.51
C ALA A 168 -14.56 -3.59 24.01
N ASP A 169 -13.44 -3.42 23.30
CA ASP A 169 -13.48 -3.13 21.86
C ASP A 169 -13.92 -4.35 21.04
N LYS A 170 -13.64 -5.58 21.49
CA LYS A 170 -14.19 -6.81 20.90
C LYS A 170 -15.67 -6.98 21.20
N ALA A 171 -16.07 -6.73 22.44
CA ALA A 171 -17.46 -6.75 22.85
C ALA A 171 -18.24 -5.68 22.09
N HIS A 172 -17.72 -4.47 21.97
CA HIS A 172 -18.31 -3.37 21.21
C HIS A 172 -18.45 -3.69 19.72
N GLY A 173 -17.42 -4.28 19.09
CA GLY A 173 -17.48 -4.70 17.68
C GLY A 173 -18.49 -5.83 17.44
N LYS A 174 -18.61 -6.77 18.38
CA LYS A 174 -19.60 -7.85 18.35
C LYS A 174 -21.01 -7.31 18.59
N LEU A 175 -21.16 -6.44 19.60
CA LEU A 175 -22.43 -5.78 19.90
C LEU A 175 -22.91 -4.93 18.71
N PHE A 176 -22.02 -4.17 18.11
CA PHE A 176 -22.31 -3.38 16.91
C PHE A 176 -22.81 -4.26 15.76
N SER A 177 -22.19 -5.42 15.52
CA SER A 177 -22.64 -6.37 14.50
C SER A 177 -24.02 -6.94 14.81
N LEU A 178 -24.26 -7.34 16.07
CA LEU A 178 -25.55 -7.87 16.51
C LEU A 178 -26.67 -6.84 16.37
N LEU A 179 -26.41 -5.58 16.78
CA LEU A 179 -27.39 -4.48 16.62
C LEU A 179 -27.66 -4.17 15.14
N PHE A 180 -26.64 -4.31 14.30
CA PHE A 180 -26.79 -4.11 12.87
C PHE A 180 -27.64 -5.21 12.23
N ASP A 181 -27.37 -6.45 12.56
CA ASP A 181 -28.14 -7.60 12.09
C ASP A 181 -29.59 -7.53 12.58
N ALA A 182 -29.81 -7.10 13.83
CA ALA A 182 -31.16 -6.85 14.37
C ALA A 182 -31.89 -5.74 13.59
N TYR A 183 -31.20 -4.63 13.26
CA TYR A 183 -31.76 -3.53 12.46
C TYR A 183 -32.22 -3.99 11.06
N GLU A 184 -31.48 -4.90 10.43
CA GLU A 184 -31.85 -5.42 9.10
C GLU A 184 -33.04 -6.40 9.17
N ASN A 185 -33.21 -7.12 10.28
CA ASN A 185 -34.21 -8.16 10.42
C ASN A 185 -35.53 -7.66 11.04
N THR A 186 -35.51 -6.54 11.78
CA THR A 186 -36.74 -6.02 12.41
C THR A 186 -37.63 -5.25 11.44
N THR A 187 -38.94 -5.47 11.54
CA THR A 187 -39.99 -4.75 10.82
C THR A 187 -40.73 -3.75 11.70
N ASP A 188 -40.56 -3.81 13.03
CA ASP A 188 -41.16 -2.86 13.97
C ASP A 188 -40.51 -1.47 13.85
N PRO A 189 -41.27 -0.41 13.54
CA PRO A 189 -40.73 0.94 13.36
C PRO A 189 -40.03 1.49 14.59
N LEU A 190 -40.56 1.27 15.79
CA LEU A 190 -40.00 1.76 17.05
C LEU A 190 -38.69 1.05 17.38
N GLU A 191 -38.66 -0.27 17.26
CA GLU A 191 -37.45 -1.04 17.47
C GLU A 191 -36.37 -0.66 16.47
N ARG A 192 -36.73 -0.48 15.20
CA ARG A 192 -35.81 -0.06 14.14
C ARG A 192 -35.21 1.32 14.41
N CYS A 193 -36.01 2.29 14.84
CA CYS A 193 -35.53 3.62 15.23
C CYS A 193 -34.62 3.56 16.46
N SER A 194 -34.93 2.72 17.42
CA SER A 194 -34.13 2.49 18.63
C SER A 194 -32.75 1.86 18.30
N LEU A 195 -32.72 0.88 17.40
CA LEU A 195 -31.48 0.28 16.88
C LEU A 195 -30.65 1.28 16.10
N ALA A 196 -31.27 2.11 15.23
CA ALA A 196 -30.58 3.18 14.50
C ALA A 196 -29.98 4.22 15.46
N TYR A 197 -30.72 4.59 16.51
CA TYR A 197 -30.25 5.48 17.57
C TYR A 197 -29.00 4.92 18.27
N LEU A 198 -29.02 3.65 18.67
CA LEU A 198 -27.87 2.98 19.30
C LEU A 198 -26.67 2.93 18.38
N LEU A 199 -26.85 2.50 17.13
CA LEU A 199 -25.79 2.41 16.13
C LEU A 199 -25.18 3.78 15.84
N LYS A 200 -26.00 4.84 15.72
CA LYS A 200 -25.57 6.23 15.52
C LYS A 200 -24.67 6.72 16.67
N ASN A 201 -25.04 6.39 17.91
CA ASN A 201 -24.39 6.84 19.14
C ASN A 201 -23.29 5.89 19.64
N GLY A 202 -22.86 4.90 18.82
CA GLY A 202 -21.79 3.96 19.18
C GLY A 202 -22.22 2.98 20.26
N CYS A 203 -23.43 2.41 20.13
CA CYS A 203 -24.02 1.44 21.03
C CYS A 203 -24.20 1.98 22.47
N GLN A 204 -24.41 3.28 22.62
CA GLN A 204 -24.62 3.95 23.91
C GLN A 204 -25.86 4.83 23.86
N ILE A 205 -26.51 4.98 25.00
CA ILE A 205 -27.58 5.93 25.17
C ILE A 205 -26.94 7.28 25.56
N SER A 206 -27.27 8.32 24.83
CA SER A 206 -26.79 9.70 25.08
C SER A 206 -27.91 10.53 25.68
N GLU A 207 -27.66 11.15 26.82
CA GLU A 207 -28.55 12.15 27.43
C GLU A 207 -28.39 13.53 26.78
N LEU A 208 -27.30 13.71 26.00
CA LEU A 208 -27.00 14.99 25.35
C LEU A 208 -27.87 15.15 24.11
N GLU A 209 -28.39 16.35 23.92
CA GLU A 209 -29.09 16.73 22.68
C GLU A 209 -28.15 16.69 21.49
N GLU A 210 -28.68 16.26 20.34
CA GLU A 210 -27.94 16.23 19.09
C GLU A 210 -27.73 17.66 18.58
N ASP A 211 -26.49 17.97 18.22
CA ASP A 211 -26.16 19.21 17.50
C ASP A 211 -26.46 19.00 16.00
N PRO A 212 -27.52 19.64 15.46
CA PRO A 212 -27.97 19.40 14.08
C PRO A 212 -26.90 19.74 13.03
N GLU A 213 -26.07 20.79 13.27
CA GLU A 213 -25.03 21.18 12.32
C GLU A 213 -23.89 20.16 12.29
N LYS A 214 -23.51 19.62 13.45
CA LYS A 214 -22.48 18.57 13.51
C LYS A 214 -22.98 17.26 12.90
N PHE A 215 -24.25 16.92 13.10
CA PHE A 215 -24.86 15.76 12.48
C PHE A 215 -24.90 15.90 10.96
N ALA A 216 -25.43 17.00 10.43
CA ALA A 216 -25.50 17.29 9.00
C ALA A 216 -24.09 17.23 8.35
N THR A 217 -23.10 17.85 9.00
CA THR A 217 -21.70 17.78 8.51
C THR A 217 -21.15 16.34 8.50
N ARG A 218 -21.48 15.54 9.50
CA ARG A 218 -21.08 14.12 9.58
C ARG A 218 -21.73 13.29 8.47
N ARG A 219 -23.03 13.47 8.24
CA ARG A 219 -23.80 12.81 7.18
C ARG A 219 -23.25 13.21 5.81
N ARG A 220 -23.10 14.52 5.56
CA ARG A 220 -22.56 15.03 4.29
C ARG A 220 -21.15 14.52 3.99
N ALA A 221 -20.29 14.40 5.00
CA ALA A 221 -18.96 13.81 4.83
C ALA A 221 -19.02 12.36 4.34
N LYS A 222 -20.02 11.58 4.78
CA LYS A 222 -20.23 10.20 4.32
C LYS A 222 -20.77 10.13 2.90
N GLU A 223 -21.70 11.01 2.55
CA GLU A 223 -22.22 11.13 1.18
C GLU A 223 -21.08 11.45 0.20
N ILE A 224 -20.27 12.47 0.49
CA ILE A 224 -19.10 12.83 -0.32
C ILE A 224 -18.12 11.65 -0.44
N GLU A 225 -17.92 10.89 0.63
CA GLU A 225 -17.03 9.73 0.61
C GLU A 225 -17.57 8.65 -0.37
N ILE A 226 -18.87 8.39 -0.36
CA ILE A 226 -19.54 7.43 -1.27
C ILE A 226 -19.47 7.94 -2.72
N GLU A 227 -19.82 9.21 -2.96
CA GLU A 227 -19.75 9.84 -4.29
C GLU A 227 -18.36 9.69 -4.90
N ARG A 228 -17.32 10.00 -4.14
CA ARG A 228 -15.92 9.87 -4.58
C ARG A 228 -15.50 8.43 -4.85
N LEU A 229 -15.99 7.47 -4.06
CA LEU A 229 -15.72 6.05 -4.32
C LEU A 229 -16.41 5.57 -5.60
N LYS A 230 -17.66 6.02 -5.87
CA LYS A 230 -18.38 5.75 -7.12
C LYS A 230 -17.67 6.37 -8.32
N GLU A 231 -17.25 7.64 -8.24
CA GLU A 231 -16.45 8.27 -9.30
C GLU A 231 -15.17 7.51 -9.59
N GLN A 232 -14.50 7.01 -8.56
CA GLN A 232 -13.28 6.23 -8.72
C GLN A 232 -13.52 4.83 -9.30
N LEU A 233 -14.68 4.23 -9.03
CA LEU A 233 -15.07 2.96 -9.61
C LEU A 233 -15.22 3.10 -11.14
N ASN A 234 -15.95 4.13 -11.59
CA ASN A 234 -16.31 4.31 -12.99
C ASN A 234 -15.18 4.86 -13.88
N SER A 235 -14.14 5.50 -13.30
CA SER A 235 -13.18 6.32 -14.08
C SER A 235 -11.81 5.69 -14.32
N ARG A 236 -11.52 4.47 -13.85
CA ARG A 236 -10.13 4.00 -13.77
C ARG A 236 -9.88 2.63 -14.39
N LEU A 237 -10.07 2.51 -15.69
CA LEU A 237 -9.48 1.40 -16.45
C LEU A 237 -7.94 1.51 -16.47
N PRO A 238 -7.20 0.41 -16.42
CA PRO A 238 -5.77 0.40 -16.66
C PRO A 238 -5.44 1.00 -18.02
N LYS A 239 -4.48 1.92 -18.07
CA LYS A 239 -4.10 2.62 -19.29
C LYS A 239 -2.62 2.46 -19.59
N GLY A 240 -2.31 2.39 -20.87
CA GLY A 240 -0.96 2.40 -21.39
C GLY A 240 -0.20 3.72 -21.15
N ARG A 241 1.06 3.75 -21.56
CA ARG A 241 1.95 4.92 -21.49
C ARG A 241 2.04 5.59 -22.84
N ASN A 242 1.84 6.90 -22.88
CA ASN A 242 2.06 7.71 -24.07
C ASN A 242 3.47 8.35 -23.98
N LEU A 243 4.46 7.76 -24.65
CA LEU A 243 5.86 8.20 -24.58
C LEU A 243 6.12 9.42 -25.45
N THR A 244 5.44 9.55 -26.59
CA THR A 244 5.62 10.64 -27.57
C THR A 244 4.90 11.91 -27.16
N GLY A 245 3.86 11.78 -26.35
CA GLY A 245 2.99 12.90 -25.98
C GLY A 245 1.92 13.23 -27.02
N GLU A 246 1.86 12.51 -28.15
CA GLU A 246 0.92 12.77 -29.26
C GLU A 246 -0.52 12.86 -28.79
N LYS A 247 -1.01 11.89 -27.99
CA LYS A 247 -2.37 11.95 -27.42
C LYS A 247 -2.62 13.18 -26.54
N SER A 248 -1.57 13.77 -25.96
CA SER A 248 -1.68 15.00 -25.16
C SER A 248 -1.73 16.22 -26.07
N ILE A 249 -1.03 16.17 -27.20
CA ILE A 249 -1.05 17.22 -28.23
C ILE A 249 -2.40 17.20 -28.94
N GLU A 250 -2.87 16.05 -29.39
CA GLU A 250 -4.18 15.83 -29.98
C GLU A 250 -5.32 16.29 -29.07
N ALA A 251 -5.25 15.97 -27.78
CA ALA A 251 -6.21 16.48 -26.79
C ALA A 251 -6.15 18.01 -26.63
N LEU A 252 -4.95 18.60 -26.74
CA LEU A 252 -4.78 20.05 -26.70
C LEU A 252 -5.35 20.71 -27.96
N GLU A 253 -5.11 20.14 -29.12
CA GLU A 253 -5.66 20.59 -30.41
C GLU A 253 -7.18 20.47 -30.42
N THR A 254 -7.73 19.33 -29.96
CA THR A 254 -9.17 19.16 -29.81
C THR A 254 -9.78 20.19 -28.86
N ALA A 255 -9.12 20.47 -27.73
CA ALA A 255 -9.59 21.47 -26.77
C ALA A 255 -9.48 22.92 -27.29
N THR A 256 -8.60 23.19 -28.23
CA THR A 256 -8.47 24.52 -28.88
C THR A 256 -9.53 24.75 -29.97
N HIS A 257 -10.00 23.69 -30.61
CA HIS A 257 -10.96 23.77 -31.72
C HIS A 257 -12.41 23.45 -31.32
N ASN A 258 -12.61 22.67 -30.24
CA ASN A 258 -13.93 22.26 -29.79
C ASN A 258 -14.29 22.89 -28.45
N VAL A 259 -15.27 23.75 -28.45
CA VAL A 259 -15.89 24.26 -27.22
C VAL A 259 -16.78 23.15 -26.62
N PRO A 260 -16.59 22.74 -25.35
CA PRO A 260 -17.43 21.73 -24.73
C PRO A 260 -18.89 22.18 -24.70
N LYS A 261 -19.80 21.30 -25.14
CA LYS A 261 -21.25 21.62 -25.22
C LYS A 261 -21.95 21.43 -23.87
N ASN A 262 -21.36 20.65 -22.96
CA ASN A 262 -21.91 20.39 -21.63
C ASN A 262 -20.79 20.23 -20.58
N GLU A 263 -21.16 20.19 -19.29
CA GLU A 263 -20.24 20.10 -18.16
C GLU A 263 -19.45 18.77 -18.15
N ASP A 264 -20.01 17.70 -18.66
CA ASP A 264 -19.38 16.39 -18.71
C ASP A 264 -18.31 16.30 -19.79
N GLU A 265 -18.55 16.87 -20.96
CA GLU A 265 -17.53 17.06 -22.01
C GLU A 265 -16.38 17.96 -21.52
N ALA A 266 -16.70 19.05 -20.82
CA ALA A 266 -15.70 19.92 -20.23
C ALA A 266 -14.85 19.19 -19.18
N LYS A 267 -15.46 18.38 -18.33
CA LYS A 267 -14.77 17.53 -17.36
C LYS A 267 -13.91 16.46 -18.03
N ALA A 268 -14.41 15.80 -19.07
CA ALA A 268 -13.67 14.79 -19.83
C ALA A 268 -12.46 15.40 -20.55
N GLY A 269 -12.64 16.53 -21.24
CA GLY A 269 -11.57 17.28 -21.87
C GLY A 269 -10.51 17.76 -20.87
N GLN A 270 -10.94 18.34 -19.76
CA GLN A 270 -10.04 18.75 -18.68
C GLN A 270 -9.27 17.56 -18.06
N ALA A 271 -9.94 16.43 -17.87
CA ALA A 271 -9.30 15.21 -17.38
C ALA A 271 -8.23 14.67 -18.35
N THR A 272 -8.42 14.84 -19.65
CA THR A 272 -7.48 14.44 -20.70
C THR A 272 -6.28 15.39 -20.75
N LEU A 273 -6.51 16.69 -20.69
CA LEU A 273 -5.46 17.72 -20.65
C LEU A 273 -4.60 17.68 -19.38
N LEU A 274 -5.19 17.30 -18.24
CA LEU A 274 -4.49 17.18 -16.97
C LEU A 274 -3.63 15.90 -16.87
N ARG A 275 -3.73 14.97 -17.82
CA ARG A 275 -2.91 13.77 -17.87
C ARG A 275 -1.49 14.12 -18.32
N LYS A 276 -0.55 13.99 -17.42
CA LYS A 276 0.87 14.04 -17.77
C LYS A 276 1.21 12.81 -18.60
N SER A 277 1.69 13.01 -19.82
CA SER A 277 2.31 11.95 -20.60
C SER A 277 3.50 11.39 -19.82
N THR A 278 3.60 10.07 -19.72
CA THR A 278 4.75 9.42 -19.08
C THR A 278 5.84 9.24 -20.12
N SER A 279 6.92 10.00 -20.01
CA SER A 279 8.04 9.99 -20.94
C SER A 279 9.06 8.87 -20.73
N VAL A 280 8.75 7.87 -19.88
CA VAL A 280 9.61 6.71 -19.62
C VAL A 280 8.89 5.42 -19.98
N PRO A 281 9.60 4.43 -20.58
CA PRO A 281 9.01 3.15 -20.94
C PRO A 281 8.62 2.35 -19.70
N PHE A 282 7.78 1.32 -19.88
CA PHE A 282 7.49 0.36 -18.81
C PHE A 282 8.77 -0.38 -18.38
N PRO A 283 8.90 -0.71 -17.10
CA PRO A 283 10.04 -1.48 -16.62
C PRO A 283 10.01 -2.91 -17.13
N VAL A 284 11.18 -3.52 -17.29
CA VAL A 284 11.32 -4.93 -17.62
C VAL A 284 11.72 -5.70 -16.37
N GLY A 285 10.94 -6.71 -16.01
CA GLY A 285 11.16 -7.57 -14.85
C GLY A 285 11.94 -8.83 -15.19
N TYR A 286 12.87 -9.17 -14.29
CA TYR A 286 13.59 -10.42 -14.24
C TYR A 286 13.18 -11.12 -12.94
N GLU A 287 12.29 -12.10 -13.05
CA GLU A 287 11.60 -12.69 -11.89
C GLU A 287 12.46 -13.69 -11.13
N THR A 288 13.50 -14.20 -11.78
CA THR A 288 14.43 -15.15 -11.19
C THR A 288 15.83 -14.57 -11.12
N ASN A 289 16.57 -14.96 -10.10
CA ASN A 289 17.98 -14.60 -9.93
C ASN A 289 18.89 -15.26 -10.98
N GLU A 290 18.42 -16.31 -11.65
CA GLU A 290 19.12 -17.00 -12.74
C GLU A 290 19.10 -16.25 -14.06
N ASP A 291 18.23 -15.24 -14.19
CA ASP A 291 18.16 -14.38 -15.36
C ASP A 291 19.23 -13.27 -15.36
N LEU A 292 20.02 -13.16 -14.28
CA LEU A 292 21.09 -12.18 -14.14
C LEU A 292 22.40 -12.90 -13.92
N THR A 293 23.41 -12.57 -14.73
CA THR A 293 24.78 -13.07 -14.56
C THR A 293 25.66 -11.96 -14.04
N TRP A 294 26.19 -12.16 -12.83
CA TRP A 294 27.09 -11.22 -12.16
C TRP A 294 28.55 -11.64 -12.37
N PHE A 295 29.41 -10.66 -12.63
CA PHE A 295 30.84 -10.87 -12.81
C PHE A 295 31.63 -9.59 -12.51
N LYS A 296 32.96 -9.68 -12.45
CA LYS A 296 33.85 -8.53 -12.40
C LYS A 296 34.47 -8.32 -13.79
N ASN A 297 34.56 -7.06 -14.20
CA ASN A 297 35.33 -6.70 -15.39
C ASN A 297 36.85 -6.64 -15.07
N ASP A 298 37.67 -6.36 -16.08
CA ASP A 298 39.13 -6.28 -15.94
C ASP A 298 39.61 -5.19 -14.96
N GLN A 299 38.75 -4.20 -14.70
CA GLN A 299 38.99 -3.15 -13.71
C GLN A 299 38.51 -3.54 -12.29
N GLY A 300 38.07 -4.78 -12.08
CA GLY A 300 37.56 -5.27 -10.81
C GLY A 300 36.17 -4.75 -10.42
N ARG A 301 35.48 -4.04 -11.32
CA ARG A 301 34.14 -3.50 -11.06
C ARG A 301 33.05 -4.55 -11.28
N ILE A 302 32.02 -4.51 -10.47
CA ILE A 302 30.89 -5.44 -10.58
C ILE A 302 30.04 -5.06 -11.78
N CYS A 303 29.83 -6.05 -12.66
CA CYS A 303 28.98 -5.95 -13.83
C CYS A 303 27.86 -6.97 -13.79
N VAL A 304 26.81 -6.72 -14.54
CA VAL A 304 25.68 -7.62 -14.73
C VAL A 304 25.32 -7.73 -16.20
N ARG A 305 25.02 -8.96 -16.62
CA ARG A 305 24.37 -9.28 -17.90
C ARG A 305 22.98 -9.83 -17.63
N PHE A 306 22.06 -9.57 -18.56
CA PHE A 306 20.66 -9.99 -18.46
C PHE A 306 20.35 -11.05 -19.49
N ASN A 307 19.56 -12.04 -19.11
CA ASN A 307 19.11 -13.06 -20.06
C ASN A 307 18.34 -12.40 -21.22
N GLY A 308 18.75 -12.73 -22.45
CA GLY A 308 18.27 -12.11 -23.68
C GLY A 308 18.98 -10.80 -24.08
N LEU A 309 19.96 -10.33 -23.28
CA LEU A 309 20.84 -9.19 -23.56
C LEU A 309 22.30 -9.60 -23.31
N SER A 310 22.70 -10.78 -23.75
CA SER A 310 24.01 -11.39 -23.45
C SER A 310 25.19 -10.60 -24.01
N GLU A 311 24.99 -9.88 -25.12
CA GLU A 311 26.02 -9.06 -25.77
C GLU A 311 26.23 -7.70 -25.05
N HIS A 312 25.27 -7.31 -24.21
CA HIS A 312 25.31 -6.04 -23.51
C HIS A 312 25.72 -6.22 -22.05
N THR A 313 26.79 -5.55 -21.66
CA THR A 313 27.33 -5.56 -20.30
C THR A 313 27.01 -4.25 -19.58
N PHE A 314 26.54 -4.34 -18.34
CA PHE A 314 26.19 -3.18 -17.54
C PHE A 314 26.99 -3.15 -16.24
N GLU A 315 27.79 -2.10 -16.05
CA GLU A 315 28.51 -1.82 -14.80
C GLU A 315 27.53 -1.22 -13.79
N ILE A 316 27.63 -1.64 -12.51
CA ILE A 316 26.78 -1.11 -11.43
C ILE A 316 27.45 0.05 -10.69
N TRP A 317 26.65 1.07 -10.42
CA TRP A 317 27.01 2.16 -9.52
C TRP A 317 25.97 2.26 -8.39
N CYS A 318 26.42 1.98 -7.17
CA CYS A 318 25.55 2.01 -5.99
C CYS A 318 26.21 2.78 -4.83
N ASP A 319 25.42 3.07 -3.80
CA ASP A 319 25.91 3.59 -2.53
C ASP A 319 26.86 2.54 -1.89
N GLN A 320 28.01 2.98 -1.37
CA GLN A 320 28.99 2.10 -0.70
C GLN A 320 28.35 1.26 0.41
N ARG A 321 27.35 1.80 1.11
CA ARG A 321 26.58 1.07 2.14
C ARG A 321 25.77 -0.10 1.60
N GLN A 322 25.56 -0.19 0.29
CA GLN A 322 24.84 -1.28 -0.39
C GLN A 322 25.76 -2.17 -1.20
N LEU A 323 27.01 -1.78 -1.43
CA LEU A 323 27.95 -2.50 -2.29
C LEU A 323 28.15 -3.96 -1.85
N HIS A 324 28.23 -4.19 -0.55
CA HIS A 324 28.37 -5.55 0.02
C HIS A 324 27.22 -6.49 -0.36
N LEU A 325 26.02 -5.97 -0.63
CA LEU A 325 24.87 -6.77 -1.08
C LEU A 325 25.06 -7.23 -2.53
N PHE A 326 25.58 -6.36 -3.40
CA PHE A 326 25.89 -6.71 -4.78
C PHE A 326 27.10 -7.66 -4.87
N GLN A 327 28.09 -7.48 -4.01
CA GLN A 327 29.20 -8.43 -3.88
C GLN A 327 28.68 -9.82 -3.51
N ARG A 328 27.70 -9.89 -2.59
CA ARG A 328 27.06 -11.16 -2.21
C ARG A 328 26.33 -11.83 -3.39
N PHE A 329 25.70 -11.08 -4.30
CA PHE A 329 25.07 -11.67 -5.48
C PHE A 329 26.09 -12.36 -6.38
N LEU A 330 27.24 -11.73 -6.57
CA LEU A 330 28.35 -12.29 -7.33
C LEU A 330 28.90 -13.55 -6.65
N GLU A 331 29.19 -13.48 -5.34
CA GLU A 331 29.72 -14.60 -4.55
C GLU A 331 28.78 -15.81 -4.57
N ASP A 332 27.48 -15.60 -4.38
CA ASP A 332 26.48 -16.66 -4.41
C ASP A 332 26.47 -17.39 -5.76
N GLN A 333 26.55 -16.66 -6.87
CA GLN A 333 26.60 -17.28 -8.21
C GLN A 333 27.94 -17.98 -8.48
N GLN A 334 29.04 -17.41 -8.03
CA GLN A 334 30.36 -18.00 -8.19
C GLN A 334 30.47 -19.30 -7.39
N THR A 335 30.09 -19.28 -6.11
CA THR A 335 30.08 -20.47 -5.26
C THR A 335 29.24 -21.60 -5.86
N LYS A 336 28.05 -21.27 -6.41
CA LYS A 336 27.21 -22.28 -7.08
C LYS A 336 27.92 -22.89 -8.30
N ARG A 337 28.63 -22.09 -9.10
CA ARG A 337 29.36 -22.58 -10.29
C ARG A 337 30.52 -23.46 -9.89
N ASP A 338 31.34 -23.01 -8.94
CA ASP A 338 32.53 -23.69 -8.48
C ASP A 338 32.19 -25.03 -7.80
N SER A 339 31.05 -25.12 -7.12
CA SER A 339 30.53 -26.33 -6.49
C SER A 339 29.78 -27.29 -7.43
N LYS A 340 29.90 -27.13 -8.74
CA LYS A 340 29.16 -27.95 -9.75
C LYS A 340 27.64 -28.03 -9.47
N ASN A 341 27.03 -26.89 -9.07
CA ASN A 341 25.61 -26.75 -8.76
C ASN A 341 25.12 -27.56 -7.54
N GLN A 342 25.95 -27.87 -6.57
CA GLN A 342 25.51 -28.51 -5.32
C GLN A 342 24.58 -27.59 -4.50
N HIS A 343 24.74 -26.27 -4.61
CA HIS A 343 23.90 -25.29 -3.90
C HIS A 343 22.62 -24.96 -4.70
N SER A 344 21.53 -24.73 -3.98
CA SER A 344 20.26 -24.32 -4.59
C SER A 344 20.24 -22.80 -4.86
N SER A 345 19.94 -22.38 -6.09
CA SER A 345 19.66 -20.97 -6.43
C SER A 345 18.49 -20.38 -5.63
N SER A 346 17.65 -21.24 -5.06
CA SER A 346 16.57 -20.85 -4.18
C SER A 346 17.06 -20.24 -2.85
N LEU A 347 18.35 -20.39 -2.51
CA LEU A 347 19.00 -19.81 -1.34
C LEU A 347 19.87 -18.58 -1.69
N PHE A 348 19.84 -18.09 -2.94
CA PHE A 348 20.44 -16.80 -3.27
C PHE A 348 19.76 -15.67 -2.53
N THR A 349 20.54 -14.69 -2.07
CA THR A 349 20.01 -13.49 -1.44
C THR A 349 19.15 -12.66 -2.40
N LEU A 350 19.55 -12.57 -3.69
CA LEU A 350 18.80 -11.96 -4.76
C LEU A 350 17.59 -12.82 -5.15
N ARG A 351 16.41 -12.21 -5.19
CA ARG A 351 15.16 -12.88 -5.58
C ARG A 351 14.72 -12.55 -6.99
N ALA A 352 14.68 -11.27 -7.30
CA ALA A 352 14.23 -10.76 -8.58
C ALA A 352 14.87 -9.40 -8.83
N ALA A 353 14.91 -9.00 -10.08
CA ALA A 353 15.37 -7.67 -10.46
C ALA A 353 14.43 -7.01 -11.46
N ARG A 354 14.58 -5.70 -11.63
CA ARG A 354 13.82 -4.92 -12.60
C ARG A 354 14.67 -3.79 -13.15
N ILE A 355 14.73 -3.70 -14.46
CA ILE A 355 15.35 -2.57 -15.17
C ILE A 355 14.31 -1.51 -15.42
N CYS A 356 14.62 -0.26 -15.15
CA CYS A 356 13.76 0.86 -15.51
C CYS A 356 14.55 2.13 -15.82
N TRP A 357 13.94 3.00 -16.60
CA TRP A 357 14.45 4.33 -16.88
C TRP A 357 13.81 5.36 -15.95
N LEU A 358 14.61 6.24 -15.37
CA LEU A 358 14.13 7.34 -14.54
C LEU A 358 14.50 8.69 -15.18
N LYS A 359 13.54 9.60 -15.24
CA LYS A 359 13.76 10.94 -15.78
C LYS A 359 14.75 11.72 -14.91
N ARG A 360 15.71 12.38 -15.57
CA ARG A 360 16.70 13.27 -14.97
C ARG A 360 16.53 14.68 -15.55
N GLN A 361 17.08 15.68 -14.88
CA GLN A 361 17.31 17.00 -15.46
C GLN A 361 18.60 16.94 -16.27
N GLY A 362 18.49 16.81 -17.58
CA GLY A 362 19.59 16.82 -18.53
C GLY A 362 19.08 17.25 -19.89
N LYS A 363 19.99 17.71 -20.75
CA LYS A 363 19.71 18.10 -22.15
C LYS A 363 20.49 17.18 -23.08
N GLY A 364 20.13 17.14 -24.36
CA GLY A 364 20.84 16.35 -25.37
C GLY A 364 20.34 14.93 -25.49
N LEU A 365 21.25 13.95 -25.50
CA LEU A 365 20.97 12.52 -25.72
C LEU A 365 20.09 11.90 -24.64
N MET A 366 19.42 10.78 -24.96
CA MET A 366 18.41 10.17 -24.10
C MET A 366 18.98 9.73 -22.75
N TRP A 367 20.18 9.15 -22.70
CA TRP A 367 20.86 8.77 -21.46
C TRP A 367 21.33 9.95 -20.60
N ASN A 368 21.38 11.16 -21.16
CA ASN A 368 21.55 12.39 -20.38
C ASN A 368 20.25 12.87 -19.76
N LYS A 369 19.11 12.64 -20.44
CA LYS A 369 17.75 12.96 -19.96
C LYS A 369 17.19 11.90 -19.01
N TYR A 370 17.65 10.65 -19.12
CA TYR A 370 17.19 9.50 -18.36
C TYR A 370 18.37 8.74 -17.74
N ARG A 371 18.09 8.04 -16.65
CA ARG A 371 19.05 7.14 -16.00
C ARG A 371 18.51 5.73 -16.04
N LEU A 372 19.34 4.78 -16.40
CA LEU A 372 19.04 3.37 -16.29
C LEU A 372 19.30 2.93 -14.85
N ILE A 373 18.29 2.34 -14.22
CA ILE A 373 18.33 1.89 -12.82
C ILE A 373 17.95 0.41 -12.77
N LEU A 374 18.69 -0.33 -11.98
CA LEU A 374 18.38 -1.69 -11.60
C LEU A 374 17.82 -1.69 -10.17
N TYR A 375 16.61 -2.18 -10.00
CA TYR A 375 16.03 -2.52 -8.71
C TYR A 375 16.20 -3.99 -8.46
N CYS A 376 16.79 -4.35 -7.31
CA CYS A 376 16.98 -5.72 -6.87
C CYS A 376 16.18 -5.99 -5.62
N SER A 377 15.36 -7.03 -5.62
CA SER A 377 14.66 -7.53 -4.44
C SER A 377 15.50 -8.60 -3.78
N LEU A 378 15.75 -8.47 -2.49
CA LEU A 378 16.54 -9.44 -1.74
C LEU A 378 15.83 -9.87 -0.44
N ASP A 379 16.01 -11.13 -0.06
CA ASP A 379 15.54 -11.65 1.23
C ASP A 379 16.66 -11.50 2.27
N THR A 380 16.44 -10.61 3.24
CA THR A 380 17.44 -10.29 4.27
C THR A 380 17.74 -11.46 5.21
N ARG A 381 16.87 -12.45 5.31
CA ARG A 381 17.10 -13.66 6.10
C ARG A 381 18.29 -14.48 5.56
N LEU A 382 18.43 -14.50 4.24
CA LEU A 382 19.53 -15.22 3.56
C LEU A 382 20.89 -14.53 3.66
N LEU A 383 20.98 -13.43 4.40
CA LEU A 383 22.25 -12.79 4.73
C LEU A 383 22.91 -13.39 6.00
N THR A 384 22.21 -14.24 6.75
CA THR A 384 22.67 -14.84 8.00
C THR A 384 22.41 -16.33 8.02
N GLU A 385 23.21 -17.08 8.80
CA GLU A 385 23.08 -18.53 8.95
C GLU A 385 21.69 -18.91 9.50
N GLN A 386 21.28 -18.32 10.62
CA GLN A 386 20.01 -18.63 11.29
C GLN A 386 18.80 -18.26 10.40
N GLY A 387 18.88 -17.13 9.71
CA GLY A 387 17.84 -16.74 8.75
C GLY A 387 17.78 -17.67 7.54
N THR A 388 18.93 -18.18 7.06
CA THR A 388 19.00 -19.18 6.00
C THR A 388 18.35 -20.49 6.43
N GLN A 389 18.63 -20.96 7.65
CA GLN A 389 18.04 -22.16 8.21
C GLN A 389 16.52 -22.05 8.33
N GLN A 390 16.00 -20.88 8.73
CA GLN A 390 14.56 -20.61 8.72
C GLN A 390 13.98 -20.75 7.32
N VAL A 391 14.63 -20.14 6.30
CA VAL A 391 14.15 -20.23 4.90
C VAL A 391 14.20 -21.66 4.38
N ILE A 392 15.21 -22.45 4.75
CA ILE A 392 15.31 -23.87 4.41
C ILE A 392 14.11 -24.64 4.98
N SER A 393 13.83 -24.48 6.27
CA SER A 393 12.72 -25.16 6.95
C SER A 393 11.36 -24.81 6.31
N GLU A 394 11.13 -23.52 6.03
CA GLU A 394 9.89 -23.05 5.36
C GLU A 394 9.74 -23.64 3.95
N LYS A 395 10.83 -23.73 3.18
CA LYS A 395 10.83 -24.30 1.83
C LYS A 395 10.67 -25.80 1.84
N ALA A 396 11.39 -26.50 2.71
CA ALA A 396 11.25 -27.95 2.87
C ALA A 396 9.81 -28.33 3.20
N ALA A 397 9.18 -27.63 4.15
CA ALA A 397 7.77 -27.85 4.50
C ALA A 397 6.80 -27.61 3.31
N LYS A 398 7.04 -26.54 2.51
CA LYS A 398 6.24 -26.28 1.31
C LYS A 398 6.42 -27.34 0.24
N ILE A 399 7.65 -27.76 -0.03
CA ILE A 399 7.95 -28.79 -1.02
C ILE A 399 7.36 -30.13 -0.56
N ALA A 400 7.52 -30.51 0.70
CA ALA A 400 6.93 -31.71 1.26
C ALA A 400 5.41 -31.75 1.05
N LYS A 401 4.71 -30.64 1.36
CA LYS A 401 3.27 -30.52 1.12
C LYS A 401 2.90 -30.69 -0.36
N ILE A 402 3.68 -30.10 -1.29
CA ILE A 402 3.45 -30.26 -2.74
C ILE A 402 3.64 -31.71 -3.16
N LEU A 403 4.72 -32.35 -2.71
CA LEU A 403 5.03 -33.72 -3.05
C LEU A 403 3.97 -34.70 -2.51
N THR A 404 3.45 -34.48 -1.29
CA THR A 404 2.34 -35.27 -0.73
C THR A 404 1.10 -35.13 -1.58
N LEU A 405 0.64 -33.90 -1.86
CA LEU A 405 -0.55 -33.65 -2.70
C LEU A 405 -0.42 -34.16 -4.13
N THR A 406 0.79 -34.40 -4.60
CA THR A 406 1.03 -34.89 -5.96
C THR A 406 1.12 -36.43 -5.97
N LYS A 407 1.55 -37.06 -4.86
CA LYS A 407 1.54 -38.53 -4.72
C LYS A 407 0.14 -39.13 -4.74
N ASP A 408 -0.86 -38.37 -4.27
CA ASP A 408 -2.25 -38.81 -4.22
C ASP A 408 -2.97 -38.76 -5.59
N LYS A 409 -2.26 -38.35 -6.67
CA LYS A 409 -2.78 -38.33 -8.04
C LYS A 409 -2.33 -39.58 -8.79
N GLU A 410 -3.28 -40.35 -9.29
CA GLU A 410 -3.04 -41.62 -9.98
C GLU A 410 -2.28 -41.45 -11.30
N GLU A 411 -2.46 -40.34 -12.04
CA GLU A 411 -1.71 -40.03 -13.25
C GLU A 411 -1.16 -38.61 -13.28
N LEU A 412 0.10 -38.48 -13.61
CA LEU A 412 0.80 -37.19 -13.76
C LEU A 412 1.16 -36.96 -15.22
N ASP A 413 0.81 -35.82 -15.79
CA ASP A 413 1.30 -35.42 -17.10
C ASP A 413 2.82 -35.14 -17.08
N ASP A 414 3.48 -35.11 -18.25
CA ASP A 414 4.92 -34.87 -18.38
C ASP A 414 5.38 -33.58 -17.74
N LYS A 415 4.54 -32.52 -17.74
CA LYS A 415 4.84 -31.24 -17.15
C LYS A 415 4.79 -31.31 -15.62
N GLN A 416 3.86 -32.07 -15.08
CA GLN A 416 3.72 -32.32 -13.65
C GLN A 416 4.88 -33.18 -13.14
N GLN A 417 5.27 -34.22 -13.89
CA GLN A 417 6.44 -35.04 -13.56
C GLN A 417 7.74 -34.20 -13.56
N ALA A 418 7.95 -33.36 -14.59
CA ALA A 418 9.09 -32.46 -14.64
C ALA A 418 9.09 -31.43 -13.52
N PHE A 419 7.91 -30.99 -13.08
CA PHE A 419 7.77 -30.10 -11.92
C PHE A 419 8.14 -30.82 -10.61
N VAL A 420 7.67 -32.04 -10.40
CA VAL A 420 8.00 -32.87 -9.22
C VAL A 420 9.51 -33.12 -9.15
N LYS A 421 10.14 -33.52 -10.26
CA LYS A 421 11.62 -33.70 -10.33
C LYS A 421 12.38 -32.43 -9.95
N ARG A 422 11.91 -31.26 -10.39
CA ARG A 422 12.51 -29.97 -10.00
C ARG A 422 12.34 -29.67 -8.51
N GLN A 423 11.18 -29.99 -7.93
CA GLN A 423 10.94 -29.80 -6.49
C GLN A 423 11.85 -30.73 -5.69
N GLN A 424 11.98 -32.00 -6.07
CA GLN A 424 12.88 -32.95 -5.44
C GLN A 424 14.33 -32.49 -5.51
N SER A 425 14.83 -32.15 -6.70
CA SER A 425 16.18 -31.61 -6.88
C SER A 425 16.43 -30.32 -6.06
N THR A 426 15.38 -29.50 -5.86
CA THR A 426 15.50 -28.33 -4.98
C THR A 426 15.63 -28.76 -3.53
N LEU A 427 14.85 -29.73 -3.07
CA LEU A 427 14.90 -30.26 -1.70
C LEU A 427 16.29 -30.84 -1.38
N ASP A 428 16.84 -31.61 -2.30
CA ASP A 428 18.19 -32.20 -2.12
C ASP A 428 19.26 -31.12 -1.95
N ARG A 429 19.20 -30.05 -2.75
CA ARG A 429 20.21 -28.99 -2.77
C ARG A 429 20.05 -27.92 -1.69
N ILE A 430 18.88 -27.75 -1.08
CA ILE A 430 18.73 -26.76 0.00
C ILE A 430 19.45 -27.19 1.29
N ASN A 431 19.77 -28.47 1.43
CA ASN A 431 20.52 -28.98 2.57
C ASN A 431 22.03 -28.61 2.51
N THR A 432 22.48 -28.06 1.39
CA THR A 432 23.84 -27.51 1.24
C THR A 432 23.73 -25.97 1.14
N PRO A 433 23.61 -25.25 2.28
CA PRO A 433 23.45 -23.80 2.26
C PRO A 433 24.78 -23.10 1.93
N PHE A 434 24.69 -21.88 1.43
CA PHE A 434 25.83 -20.98 1.31
C PHE A 434 26.36 -20.59 2.69
N LEU A 435 27.68 -20.46 2.83
CA LEU A 435 28.27 -19.94 4.06
C LEU A 435 27.80 -18.52 4.35
N ARG A 436 27.29 -18.33 5.56
CA ARG A 436 26.75 -17.05 6.03
C ARG A 436 27.26 -16.73 7.43
N PRO A 437 27.43 -15.44 7.75
CA PRO A 437 27.78 -15.05 9.11
C PRO A 437 26.67 -15.45 10.09
N SER A 438 27.07 -15.97 11.25
CA SER A 438 26.12 -16.26 12.32
C SER A 438 25.60 -14.96 12.93
N LYS A 439 24.30 -14.83 13.04
CA LYS A 439 23.62 -13.72 13.69
C LYS A 439 22.29 -14.20 14.26
N PRO A 440 22.11 -14.12 15.59
CA PRO A 440 20.88 -14.59 16.21
C PRO A 440 19.65 -13.87 15.63
N LEU A 441 18.58 -14.64 15.42
CA LEU A 441 17.30 -14.09 15.00
C LEU A 441 16.74 -13.20 16.11
N TYR A 442 16.10 -12.10 15.70
CA TYR A 442 15.39 -11.26 16.64
C TYR A 442 14.21 -12.04 17.26
N GLN A 443 14.22 -12.15 18.57
CA GLN A 443 13.17 -12.79 19.35
C GLN A 443 12.40 -11.70 20.10
N GLY A 444 11.19 -11.42 19.63
CA GLY A 444 10.28 -10.48 20.27
C GLY A 444 9.13 -11.22 20.97
N GLN A 445 8.62 -10.60 22.03
CA GLN A 445 7.44 -11.10 22.75
C GLN A 445 6.19 -10.83 21.91
N SER A 446 5.46 -11.86 21.53
CA SER A 446 4.29 -11.75 20.65
C SER A 446 3.14 -10.92 21.22
N SER A 447 3.09 -10.74 22.56
CA SER A 447 2.11 -9.90 23.25
C SER A 447 2.48 -8.41 23.25
N ILE A 448 3.76 -8.06 23.05
CA ILE A 448 4.21 -6.67 23.05
C ILE A 448 4.22 -6.15 21.61
N LEU A 449 3.42 -5.14 21.35
CA LEU A 449 3.29 -4.50 20.03
C LEU A 449 3.59 -3.01 20.11
N ILE A 450 4.10 -2.48 19.01
CA ILE A 450 4.31 -1.05 18.84
C ILE A 450 3.31 -0.51 17.82
N GLY A 451 2.34 0.26 18.26
CA GLY A 451 1.46 1.00 17.38
C GLY A 451 2.07 2.34 16.97
N VAL A 452 2.19 2.60 15.68
CA VAL A 452 2.68 3.87 15.14
C VAL A 452 1.53 4.61 14.48
N SER A 453 0.86 5.51 15.21
CA SER A 453 -0.20 6.33 14.64
C SER A 453 0.38 7.50 13.83
N LEU A 454 -0.23 7.75 12.67
CA LEU A 454 0.11 8.85 11.79
C LEU A 454 -0.99 9.92 11.83
N GLY A 455 -0.64 11.19 11.94
CA GLY A 455 -1.62 12.25 12.11
C GLY A 455 -1.21 13.59 11.53
N LEU A 456 -2.20 14.41 11.21
CA LEU A 456 -2.04 15.68 10.50
C LEU A 456 -1.24 16.73 11.30
N LYS A 457 -1.45 16.78 12.61
CA LYS A 457 -0.75 17.73 13.51
C LYS A 457 0.56 17.15 14.03
N LYS A 458 0.62 15.83 14.26
CA LYS A 458 1.82 15.12 14.73
C LYS A 458 2.15 14.04 13.72
N ALA A 459 3.34 14.10 13.12
CA ALA A 459 3.76 13.20 12.04
C ALA A 459 3.67 11.71 12.44
N ALA A 460 4.10 11.39 13.66
CA ALA A 460 3.99 10.06 14.24
C ALA A 460 3.79 10.16 15.77
N THR A 461 3.10 9.19 16.33
CA THR A 461 3.06 8.93 17.77
C THR A 461 3.15 7.43 17.97
N VAL A 462 3.99 7.02 18.89
CA VAL A 462 4.27 5.61 19.17
C VAL A 462 3.65 5.25 20.53
N ALA A 463 2.99 4.09 20.57
CA ALA A 463 2.57 3.43 21.80
C ALA A 463 3.17 2.04 21.85
N VAL A 464 3.83 1.71 22.94
CA VAL A 464 4.24 0.32 23.23
C VAL A 464 3.17 -0.29 24.11
N VAL A 465 2.59 -1.39 23.66
CA VAL A 465 1.41 -2.00 24.27
C VAL A 465 1.69 -3.46 24.56
N ASP A 466 1.48 -3.88 25.80
CA ASP A 466 1.30 -5.30 26.12
C ASP A 466 -0.17 -5.65 25.88
N ALA A 467 -0.44 -6.27 24.74
CA ALA A 467 -1.80 -6.59 24.31
C ALA A 467 -2.44 -7.74 25.11
N LYS A 468 -1.63 -8.57 25.76
CA LYS A 468 -2.15 -9.64 26.65
C LYS A 468 -2.74 -9.07 27.94
N GLN A 469 -2.09 -8.02 28.48
CA GLN A 469 -2.52 -7.34 29.70
C GLN A 469 -3.36 -6.09 29.40
N ASP A 470 -3.56 -5.73 28.14
CA ASP A 470 -4.17 -4.47 27.68
C ASP A 470 -3.55 -3.24 28.35
N ARG A 471 -2.22 -3.25 28.52
CA ARG A 471 -1.46 -2.24 29.24
C ARG A 471 -0.54 -1.49 28.27
N VAL A 472 -0.61 -0.16 28.33
CA VAL A 472 0.38 0.68 27.63
C VAL A 472 1.62 0.82 28.49
N LEU A 473 2.76 0.39 27.98
CA LEU A 473 4.05 0.46 28.66
C LEU A 473 4.64 1.88 28.54
N THR A 474 4.55 2.48 27.36
CA THR A 474 5.03 3.83 27.13
C THR A 474 4.40 4.48 25.91
N TYR A 475 4.40 5.81 25.88
CA TYR A 475 4.11 6.64 24.71
C TYR A 475 5.33 7.45 24.32
N ARG A 476 5.55 7.64 23.00
CA ARG A 476 6.57 8.54 22.47
C ARG A 476 5.97 9.44 21.40
N SER A 477 6.15 10.74 21.60
CA SER A 477 5.81 11.77 20.62
C SER A 477 6.98 12.02 19.66
N VAL A 478 6.73 12.68 18.52
CA VAL A 478 7.81 13.06 17.58
C VAL A 478 8.94 13.84 18.27
N LYS A 479 8.62 14.68 19.27
CA LYS A 479 9.64 15.43 20.03
C LYS A 479 10.55 14.49 20.81
N GLN A 480 9.99 13.47 21.44
CA GLN A 480 10.75 12.48 22.21
C GLN A 480 11.52 11.52 21.28
N LEU A 481 10.94 11.14 20.11
CA LEU A 481 11.61 10.31 19.11
C LEU A 481 12.82 11.00 18.47
N LEU A 482 12.73 12.31 18.21
CA LEU A 482 13.82 13.05 17.58
C LEU A 482 14.82 13.64 18.60
N GLY A 483 14.44 13.76 19.87
CA GLY A 483 15.30 14.34 20.90
C GLY A 483 15.87 15.69 20.47
N GLU A 484 17.18 15.84 20.50
CA GLU A 484 17.90 17.05 20.09
C GLU A 484 17.69 17.41 18.61
N ASN A 485 17.41 16.41 17.77
CA ASN A 485 17.14 16.59 16.34
C ASN A 485 15.75 17.20 16.07
N TYR A 486 14.91 17.41 17.08
CA TYR A 486 13.58 18.01 16.91
C TYR A 486 13.61 19.39 16.26
N LYS A 487 14.66 20.17 16.49
CA LYS A 487 14.89 21.46 15.83
C LYS A 487 14.95 21.36 14.30
N LEU A 488 15.45 20.23 13.77
CA LEU A 488 15.51 19.98 12.34
C LEU A 488 14.12 19.82 11.71
N LEU A 489 13.15 19.33 12.47
CA LEU A 489 11.75 19.24 12.02
C LEU A 489 11.15 20.62 11.75
N ASN A 490 11.43 21.60 12.60
CA ASN A 490 10.96 22.97 12.39
C ASN A 490 11.64 23.61 11.18
N ARG A 491 12.95 23.39 11.01
CA ARG A 491 13.70 23.82 9.81
C ARG A 491 13.12 23.19 8.53
N GLN A 492 12.83 21.89 8.55
CA GLN A 492 12.21 21.19 7.43
C GLN A 492 10.82 21.76 7.09
N ARG A 493 10.01 22.08 8.11
CA ARG A 493 8.69 22.72 7.93
C ARG A 493 8.81 24.10 7.26
N GLN A 494 9.78 24.92 7.70
CA GLN A 494 10.05 26.22 7.09
C GLN A 494 10.51 26.11 5.64
N VAL A 495 11.45 25.19 5.33
CA VAL A 495 11.93 24.91 3.97
C VAL A 495 10.78 24.42 3.09
N SER A 496 9.94 23.50 3.57
CA SER A 496 8.77 23.01 2.83
C SER A 496 7.73 24.10 2.56
N ALA A 497 7.52 25.01 3.51
CA ALA A 497 6.62 26.16 3.35
C ALA A 497 7.16 27.13 2.28
N ARG A 498 8.46 27.46 2.31
CA ARG A 498 9.14 28.28 1.29
C ARG A 498 9.04 27.64 -0.10
N HIS A 499 9.41 26.36 -0.25
CA HIS A 499 9.33 25.65 -1.52
C HIS A 499 7.89 25.53 -2.04
N SER A 500 6.90 25.44 -1.17
CA SER A 500 5.48 25.46 -1.59
C SER A 500 5.10 26.82 -2.16
N HIS A 501 5.54 27.89 -1.54
CA HIS A 501 5.31 29.27 -2.03
C HIS A 501 6.00 29.51 -3.37
N GLU A 502 7.28 29.14 -3.49
CA GLU A 502 8.06 29.29 -4.72
C GLU A 502 7.51 28.42 -5.87
N ARG A 503 7.07 27.18 -5.58
CA ARG A 503 6.35 26.36 -6.57
C ARG A 503 5.08 27.03 -7.08
N HIS A 504 4.31 27.63 -6.18
CA HIS A 504 3.10 28.35 -6.58
C HIS A 504 3.40 29.60 -7.42
N LYS A 505 4.47 30.31 -7.09
CA LYS A 505 4.97 31.46 -7.89
C LYS A 505 5.44 31.01 -9.27
N ALA A 506 6.22 29.92 -9.36
CA ALA A 506 6.69 29.34 -10.61
C ALA A 506 5.53 28.85 -11.50
N GLN A 507 4.51 28.22 -10.90
CA GLN A 507 3.30 27.81 -11.63
C GLN A 507 2.54 28.99 -12.23
N LYS A 508 2.38 30.08 -11.49
CA LYS A 508 1.76 31.33 -12.01
C LYS A 508 2.56 31.93 -13.15
N GLN A 509 3.89 31.80 -13.12
CA GLN A 509 4.80 32.32 -14.15
C GLN A 509 5.08 31.31 -15.28
N LYS A 510 4.35 30.17 -15.34
CA LYS A 510 4.57 29.07 -16.30
C LYS A 510 6.02 28.55 -16.35
N LYS A 511 6.81 28.75 -15.28
CA LYS A 511 8.18 28.26 -15.17
C LYS A 511 8.21 26.79 -14.73
N PRO A 512 9.18 25.98 -15.19
CA PRO A 512 9.32 24.60 -14.77
C PRO A 512 9.60 24.51 -13.27
N ASN A 513 8.95 23.55 -12.60
CA ASN A 513 9.16 23.32 -11.17
C ASN A 513 10.55 22.70 -10.92
N GLN A 514 11.47 23.48 -10.38
CA GLN A 514 12.85 23.07 -10.09
C GLN A 514 13.04 22.51 -8.67
N PHE A 515 12.01 22.59 -7.80
CA PHE A 515 12.14 22.22 -6.41
C PHE A 515 11.87 20.72 -6.19
N LYS A 516 12.92 19.99 -5.80
CA LYS A 516 12.84 18.59 -5.35
C LYS A 516 12.41 18.52 -3.88
N GLU A 517 11.95 17.33 -3.46
CA GLU A 517 11.78 17.05 -2.02
C GLU A 517 13.11 17.26 -1.29
N SER A 518 13.04 17.89 -0.10
CA SER A 518 14.24 18.22 0.65
C SER A 518 14.87 16.93 1.20
N GLU A 519 16.18 16.76 1.03
CA GLU A 519 16.98 15.68 1.62
C GLU A 519 16.83 15.64 3.15
N LEU A 520 16.62 16.80 3.77
CA LEU A 520 16.33 16.93 5.19
C LEU A 520 15.06 16.16 5.61
N GLY A 521 14.01 16.14 4.76
CA GLY A 521 12.82 15.35 5.04
C GLY A 521 13.11 13.84 5.03
N GLN A 522 13.95 13.37 4.11
CA GLN A 522 14.37 11.97 4.06
C GLN A 522 15.24 11.60 5.27
N TYR A 523 16.09 12.49 5.70
CA TYR A 523 16.93 12.29 6.88
C TYR A 523 16.07 12.15 8.15
N LEU A 524 15.08 13.03 8.33
CA LEU A 524 14.15 12.97 9.47
C LEU A 524 13.31 11.68 9.48
N ASP A 525 12.84 11.21 8.31
CA ASP A 525 12.12 9.94 8.22
C ASP A 525 13.00 8.76 8.66
N ARG A 526 14.28 8.78 8.31
CA ARG A 526 15.25 7.76 8.76
C ARG A 526 15.51 7.82 10.25
N LEU A 527 15.66 9.00 10.83
CA LEU A 527 15.83 9.18 12.28
C LEU A 527 14.62 8.65 13.06
N LEU A 528 13.41 9.02 12.64
CA LEU A 528 12.18 8.53 13.26
C LEU A 528 12.08 6.99 13.16
N ALA A 529 12.40 6.44 12.00
CA ALA A 529 12.35 5.00 11.81
C ALA A 529 13.42 4.26 12.66
N LEU A 530 14.63 4.81 12.77
CA LEU A 530 15.68 4.25 13.63
C LEU A 530 15.26 4.22 15.08
N GLU A 531 14.66 5.29 15.58
CA GLU A 531 14.22 5.38 16.97
C GLU A 531 13.05 4.43 17.27
N ILE A 532 12.11 4.29 16.32
CA ILE A 532 11.02 3.30 16.44
C ILE A 532 11.58 1.87 16.53
N ILE A 533 12.58 1.54 15.72
CA ILE A 533 13.26 0.23 15.79
C ILE A 533 14.03 0.07 17.11
N ALA A 534 14.68 1.12 17.60
CA ALA A 534 15.38 1.09 18.90
C ALA A 534 14.40 0.79 20.03
N ILE A 535 13.25 1.47 20.07
CA ILE A 535 12.17 1.20 21.02
C ILE A 535 11.68 -0.25 20.90
N ALA A 536 11.51 -0.76 19.68
CA ALA A 536 11.08 -2.15 19.48
C ALA A 536 12.06 -3.15 20.10
N LYS A 537 13.35 -2.90 19.96
CA LYS A 537 14.38 -3.74 20.57
C LYS A 537 14.41 -3.62 22.10
N THR A 538 14.31 -2.40 22.62
CA THR A 538 14.34 -2.14 24.08
C THR A 538 13.20 -2.84 24.80
N TYR A 539 12.01 -2.85 24.21
CA TYR A 539 10.84 -3.52 24.79
C TYR A 539 10.64 -4.94 24.31
N GLN A 540 11.58 -5.47 23.51
CA GLN A 540 11.45 -6.80 22.89
C GLN A 540 10.10 -7.00 22.19
N ALA A 541 9.63 -5.99 21.45
CA ALA A 541 8.32 -6.03 20.81
C ALA A 541 8.26 -7.09 19.69
N GLY A 542 7.25 -7.92 19.67
CA GLY A 542 7.06 -8.94 18.64
C GLY A 542 6.77 -8.35 17.26
N SER A 543 6.13 -7.17 17.21
CA SER A 543 5.83 -6.51 15.95
C SER A 543 5.66 -4.99 16.06
N ILE A 544 5.78 -4.32 14.92
CA ILE A 544 5.44 -2.92 14.74
C ILE A 544 4.18 -2.85 13.87
N VAL A 545 3.15 -2.18 14.36
CA VAL A 545 1.86 -2.05 13.72
C VAL A 545 1.76 -0.67 13.04
N LEU A 546 1.51 -0.69 11.73
CA LEU A 546 1.40 0.50 10.90
C LEU A 546 -0.04 0.66 10.35
N PRO A 547 -0.54 1.88 10.17
CA PRO A 547 -1.89 2.10 9.65
C PRO A 547 -1.96 1.89 8.13
N LYS A 548 -3.14 1.51 7.64
CA LYS A 548 -3.44 1.39 6.21
C LYS A 548 -3.74 2.79 5.63
N LEU A 549 -2.80 3.34 4.88
CA LEU A 549 -2.87 4.73 4.39
C LEU A 549 -4.01 5.03 3.41
N GLY A 550 -4.43 4.05 2.60
CA GLY A 550 -5.41 4.28 1.52
C GLY A 550 -6.75 4.78 2.02
N ASP A 551 -7.26 4.20 3.10
CA ASP A 551 -8.57 4.52 3.64
C ASP A 551 -8.56 5.86 4.40
N MET A 552 -7.46 6.20 5.07
CA MET A 552 -7.30 7.47 5.79
C MET A 552 -7.36 8.69 4.87
N ARG A 553 -6.80 8.59 3.66
CA ARG A 553 -6.77 9.71 2.72
C ARG A 553 -8.17 10.11 2.26
N GLU A 554 -9.01 9.15 1.96
CA GLU A 554 -10.38 9.42 1.49
C GLU A 554 -11.25 9.99 2.62
N ILE A 555 -11.17 9.44 3.82
CA ILE A 555 -11.89 9.93 4.99
C ILE A 555 -11.52 11.38 5.31
N ILE A 556 -10.22 11.69 5.36
CA ILE A 556 -9.76 13.06 5.64
C ILE A 556 -10.20 14.02 4.52
N THR A 557 -10.16 13.58 3.27
CA THR A 557 -10.56 14.44 2.15
C THR A 557 -12.05 14.76 2.19
N SER A 558 -12.91 13.78 2.52
CA SER A 558 -14.35 13.98 2.64
C SER A 558 -14.72 14.88 3.84
N GLU A 559 -14.04 14.71 4.99
CA GLU A 559 -14.23 15.60 6.14
C GLU A 559 -13.85 17.06 5.83
N VAL A 560 -12.73 17.26 5.11
CA VAL A 560 -12.28 18.61 4.73
C VAL A 560 -13.27 19.24 3.75
N GLN A 561 -13.80 18.47 2.82
CA GLN A 561 -14.79 18.96 1.85
C GLN A 561 -16.10 19.31 2.54
N ALA A 562 -16.64 18.46 3.40
CA ALA A 562 -17.88 18.74 4.14
C ALA A 562 -17.75 20.01 5.02
N ARG A 563 -16.59 20.21 5.67
CA ARG A 563 -16.31 21.46 6.40
C ARG A 563 -16.24 22.69 5.48
N ALA A 564 -15.69 22.52 4.28
CA ALA A 564 -15.62 23.59 3.29
C ALA A 564 -17.02 24.00 2.81
N GLU A 565 -17.91 23.04 2.57
CA GLU A 565 -19.29 23.26 2.19
C GLU A 565 -20.08 23.99 3.30
N GLN A 566 -19.89 23.57 4.56
CA GLN A 566 -20.50 24.23 5.73
C GLN A 566 -20.00 25.68 5.92
N LYS A 567 -18.67 25.91 5.78
CA LYS A 567 -18.07 27.24 6.00
C LYS A 567 -18.32 28.24 4.88
N ILE A 568 -18.53 27.76 3.67
CA ILE A 568 -18.70 28.58 2.45
C ILE A 568 -19.85 27.96 1.64
N PRO A 569 -21.11 28.13 2.10
CA PRO A 569 -22.26 27.57 1.39
C PRO A 569 -22.44 28.20 0.02
N GLY A 570 -22.81 27.40 -0.97
CA GLY A 570 -23.16 27.85 -2.33
C GLY A 570 -21.99 28.28 -3.25
N TYR A 571 -20.80 28.55 -2.74
CA TYR A 571 -19.68 29.05 -3.52
C TYR A 571 -18.59 27.98 -3.76
N LYS A 572 -18.73 27.17 -4.83
CA LYS A 572 -17.87 26.02 -5.16
C LYS A 572 -16.37 26.36 -5.25
N GLU A 573 -15.99 27.52 -5.81
CA GLU A 573 -14.57 27.90 -5.91
C GLU A 573 -13.98 28.26 -4.55
N GLY A 574 -14.74 28.98 -3.71
CA GLY A 574 -14.36 29.28 -2.34
C GLY A 574 -14.16 28.01 -1.50
N GLN A 575 -15.05 27.03 -1.64
CA GLN A 575 -14.95 25.72 -1.02
C GLN A 575 -13.67 24.98 -1.48
N LYS A 576 -13.37 24.97 -2.78
CA LYS A 576 -12.12 24.41 -3.32
C LYS A 576 -10.89 25.13 -2.75
N LYS A 577 -10.92 26.45 -2.63
CA LYS A 577 -9.82 27.27 -2.08
C LYS A 577 -9.63 26.96 -0.59
N TYR A 578 -10.71 26.91 0.20
CA TYR A 578 -10.67 26.52 1.61
C TYR A 578 -10.12 25.11 1.80
N ALA A 579 -10.64 24.14 1.08
CA ALA A 579 -10.19 22.76 1.13
C ALA A 579 -8.71 22.63 0.72
N LYS A 580 -8.24 23.38 -0.27
CA LYS A 580 -6.83 23.43 -0.69
C LYS A 580 -5.94 24.03 0.39
N GLN A 581 -6.34 25.14 1.01
CA GLN A 581 -5.59 25.76 2.10
C GLN A 581 -5.50 24.85 3.33
N TYR A 582 -6.62 24.21 3.68
CA TYR A 582 -6.64 23.25 4.79
C TYR A 582 -5.74 22.04 4.50
N ARG A 583 -5.80 21.45 3.30
CA ARG A 583 -4.92 20.34 2.90
C ARG A 583 -3.45 20.73 2.93
N VAL A 584 -3.07 21.91 2.45
CA VAL A 584 -1.67 22.38 2.49
C VAL A 584 -1.17 22.54 3.92
N SER A 585 -2.02 23.03 4.84
CA SER A 585 -1.66 23.15 6.25
C SER A 585 -1.48 21.80 6.95
N VAL A 586 -2.14 20.75 6.43
CA VAL A 586 -2.30 19.44 7.01
C VAL A 586 -1.36 18.40 6.40
N HIS A 587 -1.11 18.43 5.07
CA HIS A 587 -0.26 17.47 4.36
C HIS A 587 1.22 17.91 4.30
N ARG A 588 1.81 18.19 5.45
CA ARG A 588 3.23 18.60 5.52
C ARG A 588 4.21 17.44 5.63
N TRP A 589 3.74 16.20 5.58
CA TRP A 589 4.55 15.01 5.78
C TRP A 589 4.29 13.91 4.75
N SER A 590 5.36 13.24 4.29
CA SER A 590 5.26 12.08 3.39
C SER A 590 5.17 10.78 4.19
N TYR A 591 3.97 10.39 4.61
CA TYR A 591 3.75 9.18 5.40
C TYR A 591 4.21 7.91 4.69
N GLY A 592 4.05 7.82 3.37
CA GLY A 592 4.50 6.67 2.58
C GLY A 592 5.99 6.40 2.78
N ARG A 593 6.82 7.43 2.69
CA ARG A 593 8.27 7.31 2.86
C ARG A 593 8.67 6.92 4.29
N LEU A 594 8.02 7.49 5.31
CA LEU A 594 8.28 7.09 6.69
C LEU A 594 7.94 5.60 6.92
N ILE A 595 6.80 5.14 6.40
CA ILE A 595 6.41 3.73 6.45
C ILE A 595 7.44 2.86 5.75
N GLU A 596 7.89 3.21 4.55
CA GLU A 596 8.93 2.48 3.82
C GLU A 596 10.25 2.42 4.59
N CYS A 597 10.66 3.51 5.24
CA CYS A 597 11.84 3.53 6.10
C CYS A 597 11.69 2.57 7.29
N ILE A 598 10.55 2.58 7.98
CA ILE A 598 10.27 1.66 9.10
C ILE A 598 10.28 0.21 8.61
N GLN A 599 9.59 -0.09 7.51
CA GLN A 599 9.55 -1.45 6.93
C GLN A 599 10.93 -1.96 6.52
N SER A 600 11.72 -1.10 5.88
CA SER A 600 13.09 -1.46 5.46
C SER A 600 14.01 -1.75 6.65
N LEU A 601 13.95 -0.95 7.70
CA LEU A 601 14.76 -1.16 8.90
C LEU A 601 14.27 -2.36 9.73
N ALA A 602 12.96 -2.55 9.85
CA ALA A 602 12.35 -3.71 10.50
C ALA A 602 12.79 -5.01 9.80
N ALA A 603 12.76 -5.05 8.46
CA ALA A 603 13.23 -6.19 7.67
C ALA A 603 14.72 -6.52 7.93
N LYS A 604 15.58 -5.49 8.05
CA LYS A 604 17.00 -5.66 8.37
C LYS A 604 17.24 -6.18 9.79
N THR A 605 16.33 -5.90 10.71
CA THR A 605 16.44 -6.30 12.12
C THR A 605 15.69 -7.59 12.44
N GLY A 606 14.86 -8.07 11.54
CA GLY A 606 14.01 -9.25 11.75
C GLY A 606 12.73 -8.98 12.52
N ILE A 607 12.38 -7.70 12.78
CA ILE A 607 11.14 -7.33 13.47
C ILE A 607 9.96 -7.45 12.52
N ALA A 608 8.87 -8.07 12.95
CA ALA A 608 7.67 -8.23 12.16
C ALA A 608 6.92 -6.89 11.99
N ILE A 609 6.37 -6.67 10.78
CA ILE A 609 5.48 -5.54 10.51
C ILE A 609 4.06 -6.06 10.31
N GLU A 610 3.12 -5.47 11.03
CA GLU A 610 1.70 -5.74 10.90
C GLU A 610 0.93 -4.49 10.42
N VAL A 611 -0.24 -4.71 9.87
CA VAL A 611 -1.14 -3.63 9.44
C VAL A 611 -2.35 -3.63 10.35
N GLY A 612 -2.63 -2.48 10.98
CA GLY A 612 -3.77 -2.30 11.86
C GLY A 612 -4.74 -1.23 11.35
N GLN A 613 -5.88 -1.13 12.03
CA GLN A 613 -6.86 -0.08 11.78
C GLN A 613 -6.63 1.08 12.77
N GLN A 614 -6.29 2.25 12.22
CA GLN A 614 -6.14 3.45 13.03
C GLN A 614 -7.49 4.15 13.17
N PRO A 615 -7.95 4.43 14.41
CA PRO A 615 -9.18 5.18 14.63
C PRO A 615 -9.09 6.61 14.03
N ILE A 616 -10.20 7.11 13.52
CA ILE A 616 -10.29 8.45 12.95
C ILE A 616 -10.30 9.49 14.06
N ARG A 617 -11.04 9.25 15.14
CA ARG A 617 -11.20 10.11 16.31
C ARG A 617 -10.28 9.69 17.44
N GLY A 618 -10.10 10.54 18.43
CA GLY A 618 -9.25 10.31 19.60
C GLY A 618 -7.91 11.04 19.53
N SER A 619 -7.20 11.04 20.65
CA SER A 619 -5.85 11.60 20.78
C SER A 619 -4.84 10.77 19.97
N PRO A 620 -3.70 11.35 19.58
CA PRO A 620 -2.66 10.59 18.87
C PRO A 620 -2.15 9.37 19.65
N GLN A 621 -2.15 9.44 20.97
CA GLN A 621 -1.77 8.35 21.88
C GLN A 621 -2.79 7.21 21.85
N GLU A 622 -4.08 7.53 21.98
CA GLU A 622 -5.16 6.54 21.88
C GLU A 622 -5.15 5.86 20.49
N LYS A 623 -4.99 6.64 19.42
CA LYS A 623 -4.87 6.11 18.07
C LYS A 623 -3.72 5.13 17.91
N ALA A 624 -2.57 5.39 18.54
CA ALA A 624 -1.42 4.50 18.48
C ALA A 624 -1.66 3.20 19.26
N ARG A 625 -2.28 3.30 20.45
CA ARG A 625 -2.67 2.14 21.24
C ARG A 625 -3.71 1.27 20.51
N ASP A 626 -4.80 1.87 20.08
CA ASP A 626 -5.91 1.16 19.44
C ASP A 626 -5.48 0.51 18.11
N LEU A 627 -4.55 1.14 17.39
CA LEU A 627 -3.91 0.58 16.22
C LEU A 627 -3.17 -0.73 16.56
N ALA A 628 -2.38 -0.76 17.64
CA ALA A 628 -1.68 -1.96 18.09
C ALA A 628 -2.65 -3.06 18.49
N LEU A 629 -3.68 -2.73 19.28
CA LEU A 629 -4.70 -3.68 19.74
C LEU A 629 -5.52 -4.26 18.57
N SER A 630 -5.83 -3.47 17.55
CA SER A 630 -6.56 -3.94 16.36
C SER A 630 -5.80 -5.04 15.61
N ALA A 631 -4.48 -4.93 15.50
CA ALA A 631 -3.63 -5.94 14.86
C ALA A 631 -3.56 -7.22 15.72
N TYR A 632 -3.40 -7.08 17.02
CA TYR A 632 -3.40 -8.23 17.94
C TYR A 632 -4.72 -9.00 17.89
N SER A 633 -5.84 -8.30 17.89
CA SER A 633 -7.17 -8.92 17.74
C SER A 633 -7.33 -9.66 16.42
N SER A 634 -6.90 -9.07 15.31
CA SER A 634 -6.94 -9.71 13.99
C SER A 634 -6.08 -10.98 13.93
N ARG A 635 -4.94 -11.00 14.63
CA ARG A 635 -4.07 -12.18 14.73
C ARG A 635 -4.75 -13.34 15.44
N ILE A 636 -5.41 -13.08 16.57
CA ILE A 636 -6.11 -14.12 17.33
C ILE A 636 -7.27 -14.69 16.53
N THR A 637 -8.02 -13.84 15.81
CA THR A 637 -9.15 -14.29 14.98
C THR A 637 -8.71 -15.14 13.78
N SER A 638 -7.47 -14.97 13.29
CA SER A 638 -6.93 -15.77 12.20
C SER A 638 -6.31 -17.12 12.67
N MET A 639 -6.14 -17.32 13.95
CA MET A 639 -5.61 -18.55 14.57
C MET A 639 -6.71 -19.50 15.07
N ASN A 640 -7.91 -18.98 15.25
CA ASN A 640 -9.14 -19.73 15.51
C ASN A 640 -9.91 -19.94 14.19
#